data_0fe57e75f3ec140bc402faacd79ec742
#
_entry.id   0fe57e75f3ec140bc402faacd79ec742
#
_cell.length_a   1.000
_cell.length_b   1.000
_cell.length_c   1.000
_cell.angle_alpha   90.00
_cell.angle_beta   90.00
_cell.angle_gamma   90.00
#
_symmetry.space_group_name_H-M   'P 1'
#
loop_
_entity.id
_entity.type
_entity.pdbx_description
1 polymer ?
#
loop_
_entity_poly.entity_id
_entity_poly.type
_entity_poly.pdbx_seq_one_letter_code
_entity_poly.pdbx_strand_id
1 'polypeptide(L)'
;MGIYKDIDLESKSRRDFIKAGAVFMGGMWFFPAMSDQGSPKNLSLRQDLPWFQQPLRIMHTVLRETDAQDYDVDIVTDYVLKSGANALCVNAGGITDFWQNPLPAANLNPFLNGRDILKEISTACKAKGIRIMGRVDFRGVVPEVYEKFPDWFAKNRDHRPMMMTYTKPHLHIACYNTPYRNDYANEYIIKVLEAYDLDGIWHNSPGYDGICYCPYCQEAYNAYNGRELPVIGESSPEELDAYMGWKRHAADTYMDKIKKTIKSFGEDKVYTAEVFSMYEVGRRVNNGIDLKNAFDHFDILVSVAFLTENADEIHYEDYNYAQSIIKFLKSVAPEREAVVMYGGNGTSHRLVIEPSLDVKIWLWEILSVGGRFWNCYFTNVPTIAYDTRNAYVEEDANHFVKAHADLLAGHVPVSRIGIYYSRPTRLHYRNELEEEEHFGDAIKGIETVLIENHIPHDFILSEQVSAEKLKEYNLVILPNVHCMAEEEVKLLTAYVNGGGKVMATYATSLMDQEGNPRKDFALSQLFGVNYGGERWNTRKDNYQFISAPTHPLVAEDAAKTQLLHQYAYTLKTKPLSTAKVICHVVPTVHNQPPDKAWVEQLSSEYPTIVENEVGKGKVIYFANQPDVTVHQMGHGDARNVLARAVNYLVGEENLPKSNAPSSVHMGWTRSRETPGKYVFSLVNTSSGPKRPTRELIPVHQISFRLPLPGQQLISHKILRNQGAIKVTGEPGFVTIEIEKLEDFAAVYLESEYL
;
A
#
# COMPACT_ATOMS: atom_id res chain seq x y z
N MET A 1 -44.18 6.14 -21.34
CA MET A 1 -44.92 7.31 -21.83
C MET A 1 -45.18 8.24 -20.65
N GLY A 2 -44.53 9.38 -20.66
CA GLY A 2 -44.80 10.59 -19.90
C GLY A 2 -44.66 10.47 -18.37
N ILE A 3 -43.92 11.27 -17.66
CA ILE A 3 -43.92 12.74 -17.54
C ILE A 3 -42.52 13.15 -16.99
N TYR A 4 -41.69 13.78 -17.77
CA TYR A 4 -40.70 14.70 -17.27
C TYR A 4 -41.22 16.11 -17.53
N LYS A 5 -41.66 16.79 -16.48
CA LYS A 5 -41.89 18.26 -16.52
C LYS A 5 -40.53 18.93 -16.36
N ASP A 6 -40.23 19.80 -17.28
CA ASP A 6 -39.11 20.74 -17.25
C ASP A 6 -39.07 21.47 -15.90
N ILE A 7 -38.01 21.25 -15.16
CA ILE A 7 -37.62 22.08 -14.02
C ILE A 7 -36.69 23.12 -14.58
N ASP A 8 -37.17 24.31 -14.73
CA ASP A 8 -36.42 25.51 -15.09
C ASP A 8 -35.41 25.79 -13.98
N LEU A 9 -34.14 25.48 -14.23
CA LEU A 9 -33.02 25.76 -13.35
C LEU A 9 -32.50 27.17 -13.62
N GLU A 10 -33.27 28.16 -13.26
CA GLU A 10 -32.69 29.49 -13.04
C GLU A 10 -31.73 29.43 -11.83
N SER A 11 -30.51 29.83 -12.10
CA SER A 11 -29.33 29.85 -11.25
C SER A 11 -29.58 30.34 -9.82
N LYS A 12 -29.89 29.43 -8.90
CA LYS A 12 -29.64 29.67 -7.48
C LYS A 12 -28.22 29.29 -7.15
N SER A 13 -27.44 30.25 -6.67
CA SER A 13 -26.05 30.03 -6.31
C SER A 13 -25.93 28.93 -5.25
N ARG A 14 -24.85 28.15 -5.28
CA ARG A 14 -24.50 27.16 -4.24
C ARG A 14 -24.63 27.71 -2.82
N ARG A 15 -24.43 29.01 -2.64
CA ARG A 15 -24.60 29.74 -1.35
C ARG A 15 -26.00 29.65 -0.79
N ASP A 16 -27.03 29.68 -1.62
CA ASP A 16 -28.42 29.68 -1.16
C ASP A 16 -28.90 28.30 -0.72
N PHE A 17 -28.35 27.25 -1.32
CA PHE A 17 -28.60 25.88 -0.90
C PHE A 17 -27.95 25.56 0.46
N ILE A 18 -26.75 26.08 0.69
CA ILE A 18 -26.00 25.88 1.96
C ILE A 18 -26.68 26.62 3.12
N LYS A 19 -27.24 27.79 2.88
CA LYS A 19 -27.99 28.56 3.91
C LYS A 19 -29.26 27.86 4.38
N ALA A 20 -29.90 27.06 3.53
CA ALA A 20 -31.08 26.29 3.90
C ALA A 20 -30.76 25.03 4.73
N GLY A 21 -29.56 24.45 4.56
CA GLY A 21 -29.09 23.26 5.31
C GLY A 21 -28.56 23.54 6.72
N ALA A 22 -28.21 24.79 7.02
CA ALA A 22 -27.54 25.15 8.29
C ALA A 22 -28.49 25.29 9.51
N VAL A 23 -29.79 25.10 9.35
CA VAL A 23 -30.79 25.29 10.41
C VAL A 23 -31.15 24.02 11.19
N PHE A 24 -30.62 22.87 10.85
CA PHE A 24 -31.02 21.58 11.47
C PHE A 24 -29.86 20.76 12.04
N MET A 25 -28.98 21.31 12.86
CA MET A 25 -28.16 20.47 13.79
C MET A 25 -27.69 21.29 15.00
N GLY A 26 -28.60 21.55 15.90
CA GLY A 26 -28.33 21.99 17.26
C GLY A 26 -28.56 20.86 18.26
N GLY A 27 -27.68 19.89 18.29
CA GLY A 27 -27.64 18.87 19.33
C GLY A 27 -26.28 18.93 20.04
N MET A 28 -26.18 19.77 21.08
CA MET A 28 -25.02 19.81 21.98
C MET A 28 -24.97 18.53 22.80
N TRP A 29 -23.92 17.73 22.59
CA TRP A 29 -23.49 16.73 23.57
C TRP A 29 -22.45 17.37 24.49
N PHE A 30 -22.81 17.54 25.74
CA PHE A 30 -21.88 17.94 26.80
C PHE A 30 -21.02 16.74 27.21
N PHE A 31 -19.71 16.84 27.03
CA PHE A 31 -18.75 15.99 27.72
C PHE A 31 -18.36 16.65 29.05
N PRO A 32 -18.29 15.89 30.16
CA PRO A 32 -17.81 16.44 31.41
C PRO A 32 -16.30 16.70 31.33
N ALA A 33 -15.88 17.90 31.76
CA ALA A 33 -14.49 18.27 31.88
C ALA A 33 -13.79 17.36 32.91
N MET A 34 -12.79 16.60 32.49
CA MET A 34 -11.88 15.92 33.38
C MET A 34 -10.91 16.90 34.01
N SER A 35 -10.82 16.86 35.32
CA SER A 35 -9.93 17.68 36.13
C SER A 35 -8.47 17.45 35.83
N ASP A 36 -7.78 18.56 35.57
CA ASP A 36 -6.34 18.69 35.41
C ASP A 36 -5.58 18.18 36.65
N GLN A 37 -4.82 17.13 36.53
CA GLN A 37 -3.80 16.76 37.49
C GLN A 37 -2.44 16.60 36.78
N GLY A 38 -1.59 17.57 36.98
CA GLY A 38 -0.16 17.50 36.79
C GLY A 38 0.31 17.86 35.37
N SER A 39 0.72 19.10 35.19
CA SER A 39 1.48 19.54 34.02
C SER A 39 2.74 18.68 33.81
N PRO A 40 2.86 17.91 32.71
CA PRO A 40 4.13 17.32 32.37
C PRO A 40 5.09 18.43 31.96
N LYS A 41 6.33 18.35 32.41
CA LYS A 41 7.44 19.18 31.90
C LYS A 41 7.42 19.12 30.38
N ASN A 42 7.36 20.29 29.72
CA ASN A 42 7.46 20.46 28.30
C ASN A 42 8.64 19.63 27.73
N LEU A 43 8.35 18.47 27.14
CA LEU A 43 9.22 17.86 26.16
C LEU A 43 9.08 18.75 24.91
N SER A 44 10.11 19.52 24.63
CA SER A 44 10.17 20.36 23.43
C SER A 44 9.92 19.46 22.23
N LEU A 45 8.90 19.79 21.42
CA LEU A 45 8.78 19.31 20.05
C LEU A 45 10.17 19.36 19.44
N ARG A 46 10.61 18.32 18.74
CA ARG A 46 11.86 18.32 17.98
C ARG A 46 11.74 19.38 16.86
N GLN A 47 11.99 20.63 17.22
CA GLN A 47 11.96 21.78 16.31
C GLN A 47 13.06 21.69 15.23
N ASP A 48 14.02 20.77 15.41
CA ASP A 48 15.17 20.59 14.51
C ASP A 48 14.91 19.68 13.31
N LEU A 49 13.77 18.92 13.28
CA LEU A 49 13.44 18.07 12.13
C LEU A 49 12.72 18.88 11.06
N PRO A 50 13.02 18.66 9.77
CA PRO A 50 12.23 19.21 8.67
C PRO A 50 10.74 18.94 8.86
N TRP A 51 9.88 19.88 8.45
CA TRP A 51 8.44 19.80 8.67
C TRP A 51 7.81 18.51 8.12
N PHE A 52 8.37 17.95 7.04
CA PHE A 52 7.90 16.74 6.39
C PHE A 52 8.38 15.44 7.08
N GLN A 53 9.22 15.52 8.09
CA GLN A 53 9.61 14.43 8.98
C GLN A 53 8.86 14.47 10.32
N GLN A 54 8.03 15.49 10.51
CA GLN A 54 7.12 15.60 11.65
C GLN A 54 5.83 14.84 11.35
N PRO A 55 5.00 14.51 12.37
CA PRO A 55 3.74 13.81 12.14
C PRO A 55 2.79 14.58 11.22
N LEU A 56 2.72 14.16 9.97
CA LEU A 56 1.95 14.80 8.90
C LEU A 56 0.46 14.50 9.01
N ARG A 57 -0.37 15.50 8.67
CA ARG A 57 -1.82 15.43 8.55
C ARG A 57 -2.20 16.26 7.33
N ILE A 58 -2.18 15.61 6.17
CA ILE A 58 -2.28 16.28 4.87
C ILE A 58 -3.71 16.19 4.35
N MET A 59 -4.22 17.33 3.90
CA MET A 59 -5.47 17.44 3.15
C MET A 59 -5.18 17.84 1.71
N HIS A 60 -5.98 17.35 0.77
CA HIS A 60 -5.84 17.67 -0.63
C HIS A 60 -7.18 17.98 -1.28
N THR A 61 -7.31 19.15 -1.86
CA THR A 61 -8.43 19.49 -2.73
C THR A 61 -8.01 19.32 -4.19
N VAL A 62 -8.53 18.26 -4.83
CA VAL A 62 -8.34 18.02 -6.28
C VAL A 62 -9.45 18.75 -7.03
N LEU A 63 -9.26 20.04 -7.23
CA LEU A 63 -10.28 20.91 -7.80
C LEU A 63 -10.64 20.54 -9.23
N ARG A 64 -11.94 20.58 -9.54
CA ARG A 64 -12.44 20.65 -10.89
C ARG A 64 -12.33 22.08 -11.39
N GLU A 65 -12.37 22.29 -12.70
CA GLU A 65 -12.28 23.65 -13.26
C GLU A 65 -13.37 24.57 -12.68
N THR A 66 -14.60 24.07 -12.59
CA THR A 66 -15.75 24.81 -12.05
C THR A 66 -15.64 25.12 -10.57
N ASP A 67 -14.88 24.33 -9.80
CA ASP A 67 -14.71 24.58 -8.35
C ASP A 67 -14.00 25.91 -8.08
N ALA A 68 -13.26 26.44 -9.08
CA ALA A 68 -12.61 27.75 -8.99
C ALA A 68 -13.60 28.91 -8.72
N GLN A 69 -14.85 28.77 -9.14
CA GLN A 69 -15.89 29.80 -8.96
C GLN A 69 -16.28 29.97 -7.48
N ASP A 70 -16.38 28.87 -6.77
CA ASP A 70 -16.82 28.79 -5.38
C ASP A 70 -15.66 28.58 -4.38
N TYR A 71 -14.41 28.66 -4.86
CA TYR A 71 -13.23 28.45 -4.00
C TYR A 71 -13.04 29.65 -3.07
N ASP A 72 -13.45 29.46 -1.81
CA ASP A 72 -13.33 30.45 -0.74
C ASP A 72 -12.16 30.06 0.16
N VAL A 73 -11.07 30.85 0.09
CA VAL A 73 -9.82 30.54 0.80
C VAL A 73 -9.95 30.57 2.32
N ASP A 74 -10.87 31.38 2.87
CA ASP A 74 -11.11 31.42 4.31
C ASP A 74 -11.85 30.16 4.77
N ILE A 75 -12.89 29.74 4.05
CA ILE A 75 -13.60 28.49 4.34
C ILE A 75 -12.65 27.31 4.24
N VAL A 76 -11.80 27.24 3.20
CA VAL A 76 -10.85 26.14 3.01
C VAL A 76 -9.83 26.09 4.14
N THR A 77 -9.21 27.22 4.48
CA THR A 77 -8.20 27.24 5.54
C THR A 77 -8.78 27.03 6.94
N ASP A 78 -9.99 27.51 7.19
CA ASP A 78 -10.71 27.23 8.44
C ASP A 78 -11.10 25.74 8.55
N TYR A 79 -11.47 25.11 7.44
CA TYR A 79 -11.71 23.66 7.39
C TYR A 79 -10.43 22.88 7.71
N VAL A 80 -9.27 23.22 7.11
CA VAL A 80 -7.97 22.59 7.40
C VAL A 80 -7.64 22.69 8.89
N LEU A 81 -7.77 23.88 9.49
CA LEU A 81 -7.46 24.07 10.91
C LEU A 81 -8.41 23.32 11.83
N LYS A 82 -9.71 23.35 11.52
CA LYS A 82 -10.75 22.70 12.33
C LYS A 82 -10.64 21.19 12.26
N SER A 83 -10.36 20.64 11.09
CA SER A 83 -10.11 19.19 10.95
C SER A 83 -8.82 18.73 11.62
N GLY A 84 -7.97 19.64 12.11
CA GLY A 84 -6.69 19.34 12.74
C GLY A 84 -5.56 19.03 11.77
N ALA A 85 -5.76 19.20 10.45
CA ALA A 85 -4.70 19.07 9.45
C ALA A 85 -3.63 20.16 9.64
N ASN A 86 -2.40 19.90 9.16
CA ASN A 86 -1.28 20.83 9.22
C ASN A 86 -0.67 21.15 7.86
N ALA A 87 -1.13 20.48 6.82
CA ALA A 87 -0.69 20.74 5.44
C ALA A 87 -1.87 20.64 4.47
N LEU A 88 -1.84 21.47 3.43
CA LEU A 88 -2.80 21.47 2.32
C LEU A 88 -2.06 21.25 1.00
N CYS A 89 -2.57 20.34 0.16
CA CYS A 89 -2.18 20.22 -1.23
C CYS A 89 -3.32 20.79 -2.10
N VAL A 90 -2.97 21.61 -3.09
CA VAL A 90 -3.94 22.27 -3.98
C VAL A 90 -3.44 22.23 -5.42
N ASN A 91 -4.34 22.26 -6.39
CA ASN A 91 -3.97 22.31 -7.81
C ASN A 91 -3.12 23.54 -8.12
N ALA A 92 -1.91 23.32 -8.63
CA ALA A 92 -1.15 24.33 -9.36
C ALA A 92 -1.51 24.27 -10.85
N GLY A 93 -1.33 23.10 -11.50
CA GLY A 93 -1.73 22.97 -12.90
C GLY A 93 -1.01 21.85 -13.66
N GLY A 94 -0.73 22.12 -14.94
CA GLY A 94 -0.18 21.18 -15.90
C GLY A 94 -1.22 20.83 -16.98
N ILE A 95 -2.28 20.09 -16.63
CA ILE A 95 -3.40 19.87 -17.56
C ILE A 95 -4.28 21.15 -17.62
N THR A 96 -4.60 21.72 -16.46
CA THR A 96 -5.37 22.99 -16.34
C THR A 96 -4.76 23.82 -15.22
N ASP A 97 -4.41 25.07 -15.51
CA ASP A 97 -3.69 25.97 -14.60
C ASP A 97 -4.65 26.75 -13.68
N PHE A 98 -4.35 26.79 -12.38
CA PHE A 98 -5.10 27.53 -11.37
C PHE A 98 -4.41 28.84 -10.94
N TRP A 99 -3.46 29.29 -11.75
CA TRP A 99 -2.72 30.54 -11.62
C TRP A 99 -2.48 31.18 -12.99
N GLN A 100 -2.01 32.42 -13.02
CA GLN A 100 -1.75 33.13 -14.27
C GLN A 100 -0.42 32.67 -14.91
N ASN A 101 -0.45 31.48 -15.49
CA ASN A 101 0.72 30.84 -16.11
C ASN A 101 1.18 31.61 -17.38
N PRO A 102 2.42 32.17 -17.40
CA PRO A 102 2.91 32.91 -18.54
C PRO A 102 3.57 32.05 -19.63
N LEU A 103 3.67 30.74 -19.42
CA LEU A 103 4.42 29.86 -20.30
C LEU A 103 3.62 29.50 -21.58
N PRO A 104 4.32 29.11 -22.68
CA PRO A 104 3.68 29.00 -24.00
C PRO A 104 2.64 27.87 -24.12
N ALA A 105 2.75 26.82 -23.33
CA ALA A 105 1.79 25.70 -23.32
C ALA A 105 0.76 25.84 -22.16
N ALA A 106 0.59 27.03 -21.61
CA ALA A 106 -0.41 27.30 -20.58
C ALA A 106 -1.84 26.97 -21.05
N ASN A 107 -2.61 26.34 -20.16
CA ASN A 107 -4.03 26.08 -20.30
C ASN A 107 -4.75 26.64 -19.07
N LEU A 108 -5.06 27.93 -19.12
CA LEU A 108 -5.71 28.63 -17.99
C LEU A 108 -7.12 28.08 -17.78
N ASN A 109 -7.45 27.83 -16.53
CA ASN A 109 -8.80 27.46 -16.13
C ASN A 109 -9.79 28.60 -16.48
N PRO A 110 -10.78 28.35 -17.35
CA PRO A 110 -11.72 29.40 -17.80
C PRO A 110 -12.63 29.93 -16.70
N PHE A 111 -12.73 29.23 -15.57
CA PHE A 111 -13.58 29.64 -14.44
C PHE A 111 -12.84 30.44 -13.37
N LEU A 112 -11.58 30.79 -13.57
CA LEU A 112 -10.83 31.66 -12.65
C LEU A 112 -11.39 33.10 -12.58
N ASN A 113 -12.02 33.59 -13.64
CA ASN A 113 -12.55 34.97 -13.71
C ASN A 113 -11.50 36.03 -13.33
N GLY A 114 -10.25 35.83 -13.75
CA GLY A 114 -9.12 36.71 -13.46
C GLY A 114 -8.49 36.52 -12.08
N ARG A 115 -8.97 35.58 -11.25
CA ARG A 115 -8.36 35.23 -9.97
C ARG A 115 -7.07 34.47 -10.18
N ASP A 116 -6.23 34.51 -9.16
CA ASP A 116 -5.07 33.65 -8.99
C ASP A 116 -5.25 32.85 -7.70
N ILE A 117 -5.92 31.69 -7.83
CA ILE A 117 -6.28 30.85 -6.68
C ILE A 117 -5.04 30.37 -5.93
N LEU A 118 -3.97 30.01 -6.67
CA LEU A 118 -2.75 29.54 -6.04
C LEU A 118 -2.09 30.61 -5.15
N LYS A 119 -2.12 31.87 -5.60
CA LYS A 119 -1.66 33.02 -4.81
C LYS A 119 -2.52 33.26 -3.58
N GLU A 120 -3.83 33.28 -3.78
CA GLU A 120 -4.80 33.54 -2.71
C GLU A 120 -4.65 32.50 -1.58
N ILE A 121 -4.67 31.21 -1.93
CA ILE A 121 -4.60 30.13 -0.93
C ILE A 121 -3.22 30.00 -0.29
N SER A 122 -2.12 30.17 -1.04
CA SER A 122 -0.78 30.12 -0.47
C SER A 122 -0.56 31.25 0.54
N THR A 123 -1.07 32.45 0.26
CA THR A 123 -1.01 33.60 1.18
C THR A 123 -1.82 33.32 2.46
N ALA A 124 -3.04 32.78 2.32
CA ALA A 124 -3.91 32.48 3.45
C ALA A 124 -3.33 31.33 4.32
N CYS A 125 -2.82 30.28 3.71
CA CYS A 125 -2.15 29.18 4.43
C CYS A 125 -0.95 29.67 5.24
N LYS A 126 -0.12 30.48 4.63
CA LYS A 126 1.06 31.06 5.29
C LYS A 126 0.68 31.93 6.49
N ALA A 127 -0.31 32.79 6.36
CA ALA A 127 -0.83 33.63 7.43
C ALA A 127 -1.37 32.82 8.63
N LYS A 128 -1.89 31.61 8.38
CA LYS A 128 -2.48 30.70 9.38
C LYS A 128 -1.50 29.57 9.83
N GLY A 129 -0.24 29.57 9.35
CA GLY A 129 0.76 28.54 9.69
C GLY A 129 0.49 27.15 9.13
N ILE A 130 -0.28 27.06 8.02
CA ILE A 130 -0.56 25.83 7.30
C ILE A 130 0.52 25.63 6.24
N ARG A 131 1.15 24.45 6.17
CA ARG A 131 2.05 24.10 5.08
C ARG A 131 1.28 23.92 3.79
N ILE A 132 1.85 24.34 2.65
CA ILE A 132 1.16 24.27 1.37
C ILE A 132 2.02 23.64 0.28
N MET A 133 1.43 22.67 -0.44
CA MET A 133 2.04 21.99 -1.58
C MET A 133 1.22 22.25 -2.85
N GLY A 134 1.93 22.39 -3.97
CA GLY A 134 1.31 22.51 -5.29
C GLY A 134 1.20 21.13 -5.98
N ARG A 135 -0.02 20.77 -6.40
CA ARG A 135 -0.24 19.60 -7.28
C ARG A 135 0.03 19.97 -8.72
N VAL A 136 0.94 19.24 -9.36
CA VAL A 136 1.18 19.34 -10.81
C VAL A 136 0.83 18.03 -11.51
N ASP A 137 0.36 18.13 -12.76
CA ASP A 137 -0.05 16.98 -13.57
C ASP A 137 0.38 17.14 -15.02
N PHE A 138 1.48 16.49 -15.37
CA PHE A 138 2.06 16.53 -16.71
C PHE A 138 1.83 15.24 -17.51
N ARG A 139 0.78 14.47 -17.22
CA ARG A 139 0.46 13.23 -17.96
C ARG A 139 0.10 13.48 -19.40
N GLY A 140 -0.53 14.60 -19.68
CA GLY A 140 -0.99 14.96 -21.01
C GLY A 140 -1.58 16.37 -21.06
N VAL A 141 -2.04 16.75 -22.23
CA VAL A 141 -2.62 18.07 -22.49
C VAL A 141 -3.93 17.98 -23.27
N VAL A 142 -4.71 19.04 -23.20
CA VAL A 142 -5.92 19.22 -24.01
C VAL A 142 -5.57 19.41 -25.49
N PRO A 143 -6.53 19.16 -26.43
CA PRO A 143 -6.30 19.29 -27.86
C PRO A 143 -5.75 20.65 -28.28
N GLU A 144 -6.21 21.73 -27.68
CA GLU A 144 -5.81 23.10 -28.00
C GLU A 144 -4.32 23.39 -27.73
N VAL A 145 -3.74 22.74 -26.73
CA VAL A 145 -2.29 22.82 -26.46
C VAL A 145 -1.52 21.91 -27.42
N TYR A 146 -2.04 20.69 -27.68
CA TYR A 146 -1.43 19.78 -28.64
C TYR A 146 -1.31 20.41 -30.04
N GLU A 147 -2.35 21.08 -30.53
CA GLU A 147 -2.36 21.73 -31.86
C GLU A 147 -1.24 22.78 -32.02
N LYS A 148 -0.86 23.45 -30.92
CA LYS A 148 0.26 24.42 -30.93
C LYS A 148 1.63 23.75 -30.94
N PHE A 149 1.77 22.59 -30.30
CA PHE A 149 3.04 21.91 -30.07
C PHE A 149 2.99 20.40 -30.37
N PRO A 150 2.58 19.96 -31.58
CA PRO A 150 2.27 18.55 -31.85
C PRO A 150 3.47 17.59 -31.70
N ASP A 151 4.70 18.09 -31.79
CA ASP A 151 5.93 17.32 -31.64
C ASP A 151 6.38 17.15 -30.17
N TRP A 152 5.70 17.79 -29.23
CA TRP A 152 6.01 17.70 -27.79
C TRP A 152 5.34 16.51 -27.09
N PHE A 153 4.63 15.66 -27.81
CA PHE A 153 3.81 14.61 -27.21
C PHE A 153 4.10 13.23 -27.81
N ALA A 154 3.65 12.22 -27.07
CA ALA A 154 3.88 10.83 -27.44
C ALA A 154 3.20 10.45 -28.76
N LYS A 155 3.89 9.65 -29.57
CA LYS A 155 3.43 9.13 -30.85
C LYS A 155 3.38 7.60 -30.81
N ASN A 156 2.37 7.00 -31.41
CA ASN A 156 2.34 5.57 -31.67
C ASN A 156 3.23 5.20 -32.89
N ARG A 157 3.27 3.93 -33.27
CA ARG A 157 4.08 3.43 -34.41
C ARG A 157 3.74 4.12 -35.72
N ASP A 158 2.49 4.49 -35.95
CA ASP A 158 2.03 5.20 -37.18
C ASP A 158 2.27 6.71 -37.10
N HIS A 159 3.06 7.17 -36.15
CA HIS A 159 3.32 8.59 -35.85
C HIS A 159 2.07 9.42 -35.52
N ARG A 160 0.97 8.74 -35.16
CA ARG A 160 -0.24 9.39 -34.63
C ARG A 160 -0.09 9.68 -33.14
N PRO A 161 -0.76 10.73 -32.62
CA PRO A 161 -0.71 11.04 -31.18
C PRO A 161 -1.25 9.87 -30.34
N MET A 162 -0.59 9.58 -29.24
CA MET A 162 -1.12 8.69 -28.21
C MET A 162 -2.11 9.46 -27.33
N MET A 163 -3.24 8.83 -27.00
CA MET A 163 -4.37 9.48 -26.33
C MET A 163 -4.78 8.76 -25.05
N MET A 164 -5.17 9.53 -24.03
CA MET A 164 -5.93 9.03 -22.89
C MET A 164 -7.42 9.03 -23.26
N THR A 165 -7.94 7.92 -23.71
CA THR A 165 -9.31 7.80 -24.21
C THR A 165 -10.38 7.74 -23.12
N TYR A 166 -9.99 7.48 -21.88
CA TYR A 166 -10.87 7.48 -20.70
C TYR A 166 -11.15 8.89 -20.14
N THR A 167 -10.52 9.94 -20.67
CA THR A 167 -10.74 11.34 -20.26
C THR A 167 -11.70 12.06 -21.20
N LYS A 168 -12.28 13.18 -20.73
CA LYS A 168 -13.10 14.11 -21.55
C LYS A 168 -12.70 15.55 -21.24
N PRO A 169 -12.13 16.31 -22.19
CA PRO A 169 -11.71 15.85 -23.53
C PRO A 169 -10.64 14.75 -23.44
N HIS A 170 -10.41 14.00 -24.53
CA HIS A 170 -9.29 13.07 -24.60
C HIS A 170 -7.98 13.85 -24.57
N LEU A 171 -7.09 13.47 -23.67
CA LEU A 171 -5.81 14.14 -23.50
C LEU A 171 -4.74 13.50 -24.38
N HIS A 172 -3.87 14.32 -24.96
CA HIS A 172 -2.68 13.87 -25.67
C HIS A 172 -1.58 13.53 -24.66
N ILE A 173 -1.07 12.31 -24.70
CA ILE A 173 -0.11 11.77 -23.71
C ILE A 173 1.25 12.46 -23.86
N ALA A 174 1.83 12.88 -22.74
CA ALA A 174 3.19 13.38 -22.64
C ALA A 174 4.19 12.24 -22.36
N CYS A 175 5.32 12.21 -23.04
CA CYS A 175 6.38 11.24 -22.78
C CYS A 175 7.60 11.87 -22.11
N TYR A 176 8.44 11.04 -21.47
CA TYR A 176 9.60 11.51 -20.68
C TYR A 176 10.63 12.29 -21.49
N ASN A 177 10.82 11.93 -22.76
CA ASN A 177 11.92 12.43 -23.61
C ASN A 177 11.51 13.63 -24.45
N THR A 178 10.25 14.03 -24.45
CA THR A 178 9.79 15.18 -25.23
C THR A 178 10.01 16.51 -24.51
N PRO A 179 10.09 17.64 -25.22
CA PRO A 179 10.25 18.96 -24.61
C PRO A 179 9.18 19.31 -23.59
N TYR A 180 7.96 18.76 -23.69
CA TYR A 180 6.91 19.02 -22.74
C TYR A 180 7.29 18.56 -21.31
N ARG A 181 7.71 17.30 -21.14
CA ARG A 181 8.14 16.83 -19.80
C ARG A 181 9.55 17.26 -19.49
N ASN A 182 10.44 17.23 -20.48
CA ASN A 182 11.85 17.46 -20.24
C ASN A 182 12.19 18.93 -19.93
N ASP A 183 11.56 19.87 -20.62
CA ASP A 183 11.89 21.29 -20.52
C ASP A 183 10.73 22.08 -19.91
N TYR A 184 9.54 22.04 -20.50
CA TYR A 184 8.39 22.82 -20.07
C TYR A 184 7.94 22.50 -18.65
N ALA A 185 7.81 21.20 -18.28
CA ALA A 185 7.39 20.82 -16.94
C ALA A 185 8.38 21.31 -15.87
N ASN A 186 9.68 21.28 -16.19
CA ASN A 186 10.71 21.77 -15.29
C ASN A 186 10.64 23.31 -15.13
N GLU A 187 10.50 24.04 -16.26
CA GLU A 187 10.32 25.50 -16.24
C GLU A 187 9.03 25.91 -15.52
N TYR A 188 7.96 25.14 -15.71
CA TYR A 188 6.70 25.34 -14.99
C TYR A 188 6.89 25.29 -13.46
N ILE A 189 7.59 24.27 -12.97
CA ILE A 189 7.86 24.13 -11.53
C ILE A 189 8.72 25.30 -11.03
N ILE A 190 9.73 25.72 -11.80
CA ILE A 190 10.53 26.92 -11.48
C ILE A 190 9.62 28.15 -11.33
N LYS A 191 8.78 28.42 -12.33
CA LYS A 191 7.88 29.60 -12.31
C LYS A 191 6.89 29.57 -11.14
N VAL A 192 6.34 28.41 -10.83
CA VAL A 192 5.45 28.24 -9.66
C VAL A 192 6.19 28.51 -8.36
N LEU A 193 7.39 27.95 -8.18
CA LEU A 193 8.19 28.14 -6.96
C LEU A 193 8.78 29.55 -6.84
N GLU A 194 9.06 30.23 -7.95
CA GLU A 194 9.45 31.65 -7.96
C GLU A 194 8.30 32.58 -7.57
N ALA A 195 7.08 32.27 -8.05
CA ALA A 195 5.92 33.13 -7.84
C ALA A 195 5.23 32.93 -6.49
N TYR A 196 5.28 31.70 -5.97
CA TYR A 196 4.56 31.32 -4.74
C TYR A 196 5.50 30.61 -3.78
N ASP A 197 5.44 30.99 -2.51
CA ASP A 197 6.25 30.34 -1.46
C ASP A 197 5.56 29.05 -1.02
N LEU A 198 5.59 28.04 -1.90
CA LEU A 198 5.08 26.71 -1.59
C LEU A 198 6.14 25.90 -0.81
N ASP A 199 5.67 25.05 0.10
CA ASP A 199 6.51 24.13 0.88
C ASP A 199 6.93 22.88 0.09
N GLY A 200 6.30 22.62 -1.06
CA GLY A 200 6.66 21.51 -1.92
C GLY A 200 5.75 21.32 -3.13
N ILE A 201 6.11 20.32 -3.91
CA ILE A 201 5.39 19.87 -5.12
C ILE A 201 4.99 18.42 -4.98
N TRP A 202 3.73 18.12 -5.25
CA TRP A 202 3.22 16.79 -5.46
C TRP A 202 2.94 16.55 -6.94
N HIS A 203 3.59 15.54 -7.51
CA HIS A 203 3.53 15.22 -8.94
C HIS A 203 2.54 14.07 -9.16
N ASN A 204 1.42 14.37 -9.79
CA ASN A 204 0.39 13.39 -10.08
C ASN A 204 0.82 12.44 -11.18
N SER A 205 0.75 11.13 -10.92
CA SER A 205 0.98 10.04 -11.90
C SER A 205 2.12 10.32 -12.88
N PRO A 206 3.39 10.28 -12.48
CA PRO A 206 4.50 10.63 -13.35
C PRO A 206 4.68 9.67 -14.53
N GLY A 207 4.11 8.46 -14.49
CA GLY A 207 4.22 7.43 -15.53
C GLY A 207 3.28 7.60 -16.73
N TYR A 208 3.52 6.82 -17.80
CA TYR A 208 2.60 6.60 -18.92
C TYR A 208 2.78 5.21 -19.52
N ASP A 209 1.71 4.64 -20.07
CA ASP A 209 1.71 3.30 -20.63
C ASP A 209 2.11 3.26 -22.11
N GLY A 210 2.54 2.08 -22.58
CA GLY A 210 2.85 1.81 -23.99
C GLY A 210 4.24 2.26 -24.43
N ILE A 211 4.53 2.07 -25.73
CA ILE A 211 5.77 2.44 -26.39
C ILE A 211 5.55 3.74 -27.15
N CYS A 212 6.39 4.74 -26.90
CA CYS A 212 6.37 6.00 -27.63
C CYS A 212 7.38 5.97 -28.78
N TYR A 213 6.90 6.17 -30.00
CA TYR A 213 7.73 6.22 -31.23
C TYR A 213 8.01 7.64 -31.70
N CYS A 214 7.99 8.64 -30.81
CA CYS A 214 8.40 9.99 -31.19
C CYS A 214 9.89 10.05 -31.51
N PRO A 215 10.36 11.03 -32.31
CA PRO A 215 11.77 11.15 -32.68
C PRO A 215 12.73 11.17 -31.49
N TYR A 216 12.34 11.84 -30.40
CA TYR A 216 13.14 11.91 -29.17
C TYR A 216 13.32 10.53 -28.51
N CYS A 217 12.26 9.69 -28.50
CA CYS A 217 12.37 8.34 -27.97
C CYS A 217 13.20 7.43 -28.86
N GLN A 218 13.09 7.55 -30.19
CA GLN A 218 13.91 6.79 -31.14
C GLN A 218 15.39 7.12 -30.95
N GLU A 219 15.74 8.40 -30.91
CA GLU A 219 17.11 8.85 -30.68
C GLU A 219 17.67 8.41 -29.33
N ALA A 220 16.93 8.65 -28.24
CA ALA A 220 17.36 8.34 -26.88
C ALA A 220 17.50 6.83 -26.65
N TYR A 221 16.59 6.00 -27.18
CA TYR A 221 16.67 4.56 -27.05
C TYR A 221 17.83 3.98 -27.86
N ASN A 222 18.03 4.47 -29.07
CA ASN A 222 19.16 4.07 -29.91
C ASN A 222 20.51 4.45 -29.26
N ALA A 223 20.60 5.65 -28.68
CA ALA A 223 21.79 6.08 -27.95
C ALA A 223 22.08 5.21 -26.73
N TYR A 224 21.05 4.73 -26.03
CA TYR A 224 21.16 3.90 -24.84
C TYR A 224 21.49 2.44 -25.14
N ASN A 225 20.83 1.83 -26.14
CA ASN A 225 20.89 0.39 -26.42
C ASN A 225 21.55 0.04 -27.77
N GLY A 226 21.79 1.02 -28.67
CA GLY A 226 22.22 0.75 -30.03
C GLY A 226 21.18 0.00 -30.88
N ARG A 227 19.89 0.10 -30.53
CA ARG A 227 18.78 -0.65 -31.13
C ARG A 227 17.65 0.29 -31.55
N GLU A 228 16.81 -0.20 -32.46
CA GLU A 228 15.51 0.45 -32.74
C GLU A 228 14.48 0.10 -31.67
N LEU A 229 13.43 0.93 -31.56
CA LEU A 229 12.33 0.69 -30.63
C LEU A 229 11.60 -0.61 -30.99
N PRO A 230 11.30 -1.46 -30.01
CA PRO A 230 10.61 -2.73 -30.26
C PRO A 230 9.14 -2.50 -30.63
N VAL A 231 8.56 -3.52 -31.27
CA VAL A 231 7.16 -3.53 -31.70
C VAL A 231 6.41 -4.64 -30.98
N ILE A 232 5.35 -4.26 -30.29
CA ILE A 232 4.51 -5.23 -29.57
C ILE A 232 3.90 -6.22 -30.57
N GLY A 233 4.11 -7.52 -30.33
CA GLY A 233 3.62 -8.62 -31.17
C GLY A 233 4.60 -9.03 -32.29
N GLU A 234 5.66 -8.26 -32.54
CA GLU A 234 6.70 -8.58 -33.54
C GLU A 234 8.06 -8.81 -32.88
N SER A 235 8.43 -8.01 -31.88
CA SER A 235 9.70 -8.10 -31.16
C SER A 235 9.70 -9.21 -30.12
N SER A 236 10.89 -9.74 -29.86
CA SER A 236 11.09 -10.78 -28.84
C SER A 236 10.83 -10.27 -27.42
N PRO A 237 10.53 -11.16 -26.46
CA PRO A 237 10.41 -10.79 -25.05
C PRO A 237 11.64 -10.02 -24.52
N GLU A 238 12.85 -10.42 -24.94
CA GLU A 238 14.11 -9.81 -24.49
C GLU A 238 14.24 -8.36 -25.03
N GLU A 239 13.76 -8.09 -26.24
CA GLU A 239 13.74 -6.72 -26.80
C GLU A 239 12.73 -5.83 -26.05
N LEU A 240 11.57 -6.39 -25.69
CA LEU A 240 10.57 -5.68 -24.90
C LEU A 240 11.07 -5.41 -23.48
N ASP A 241 11.76 -6.36 -22.86
CA ASP A 241 12.36 -6.19 -21.52
C ASP A 241 13.49 -5.14 -21.55
N ALA A 242 14.32 -5.14 -22.59
CA ALA A 242 15.34 -4.10 -22.79
C ALA A 242 14.73 -2.71 -22.93
N TYR A 243 13.61 -2.58 -23.65
CA TYR A 243 12.87 -1.34 -23.75
C TYR A 243 12.30 -0.91 -22.41
N MET A 244 11.69 -1.84 -21.64
CA MET A 244 11.15 -1.52 -20.33
C MET A 244 12.25 -1.10 -19.34
N GLY A 245 13.44 -1.71 -19.43
CA GLY A 245 14.63 -1.27 -18.69
C GLY A 245 15.01 0.18 -18.99
N TRP A 246 15.09 0.53 -20.28
CA TRP A 246 15.35 1.90 -20.70
C TRP A 246 14.23 2.87 -20.30
N LYS A 247 12.97 2.47 -20.41
CA LYS A 247 11.85 3.34 -20.03
C LYS A 247 11.86 3.66 -18.53
N ARG A 248 12.23 2.67 -17.68
CA ARG A 248 12.47 2.91 -16.24
C ARG A 248 13.60 3.90 -16.00
N HIS A 249 14.71 3.77 -16.75
CA HIS A 249 15.82 4.73 -16.68
C HIS A 249 15.40 6.15 -17.12
N ALA A 250 14.59 6.27 -18.17
CA ALA A 250 14.07 7.57 -18.62
C ALA A 250 13.14 8.21 -17.57
N ALA A 251 12.28 7.42 -16.94
CA ALA A 251 11.41 7.88 -15.85
C ALA A 251 12.23 8.33 -14.63
N ASP A 252 13.23 7.56 -14.25
CA ASP A 252 14.15 7.87 -13.15
C ASP A 252 14.92 9.17 -13.39
N THR A 253 15.47 9.34 -14.59
CA THR A 253 16.17 10.58 -15.02
C THR A 253 15.25 11.80 -14.96
N TYR A 254 14.00 11.64 -15.38
CA TYR A 254 12.99 12.71 -15.30
C TYR A 254 12.69 13.10 -13.85
N MET A 255 12.46 12.12 -12.97
CA MET A 255 12.18 12.38 -11.55
C MET A 255 13.37 13.01 -10.83
N ASP A 256 14.59 12.58 -11.13
CA ASP A 256 15.82 13.16 -10.59
C ASP A 256 15.96 14.65 -10.99
N LYS A 257 15.70 14.98 -12.26
CA LYS A 257 15.71 16.37 -12.74
C LYS A 257 14.71 17.24 -11.99
N ILE A 258 13.47 16.76 -11.82
CA ILE A 258 12.42 17.47 -11.08
C ILE A 258 12.82 17.67 -9.61
N LYS A 259 13.34 16.63 -8.95
CA LYS A 259 13.86 16.71 -7.57
C LYS A 259 14.93 17.80 -7.42
N LYS A 260 15.95 17.77 -8.29
CA LYS A 260 17.04 18.76 -8.28
C LYS A 260 16.52 20.17 -8.44
N THR A 261 15.56 20.39 -9.33
CA THR A 261 14.92 21.68 -9.53
C THR A 261 14.23 22.15 -8.26
N ILE A 262 13.40 21.31 -7.64
CA ILE A 262 12.67 21.68 -6.41
C ILE A 262 13.65 21.98 -5.28
N LYS A 263 14.70 21.13 -5.09
CA LYS A 263 15.71 21.30 -4.05
C LYS A 263 16.59 22.55 -4.25
N SER A 264 16.71 23.06 -5.47
CA SER A 264 17.42 24.33 -5.70
C SER A 264 16.73 25.56 -5.05
N PHE A 265 15.45 25.44 -4.67
CA PHE A 265 14.71 26.47 -3.92
C PHE A 265 14.79 26.32 -2.39
N GLY A 266 15.36 25.23 -1.89
CA GLY A 266 15.58 24.94 -0.48
C GLY A 266 15.50 23.46 -0.17
N GLU A 267 16.35 22.97 0.71
CA GLU A 267 16.36 21.57 1.13
C GLU A 267 15.07 21.16 1.88
N ASP A 268 14.37 22.13 2.46
CA ASP A 268 13.09 21.97 3.13
C ASP A 268 11.88 21.91 2.19
N LYS A 269 12.08 22.18 0.87
CA LYS A 269 11.05 22.01 -0.14
C LYS A 269 10.84 20.54 -0.46
N VAL A 270 9.60 20.06 -0.37
CA VAL A 270 9.24 18.66 -0.58
C VAL A 270 9.04 18.34 -2.05
N TYR A 271 9.62 17.24 -2.50
CA TYR A 271 9.21 16.55 -3.71
C TYR A 271 8.61 15.20 -3.36
N THR A 272 7.41 14.93 -3.82
CA THR A 272 6.78 13.62 -3.76
C THR A 272 5.82 13.40 -4.94
N ALA A 273 5.54 12.14 -5.21
CA ALA A 273 4.58 11.73 -6.23
C ALA A 273 3.80 10.52 -5.74
N GLU A 274 2.68 10.25 -6.39
CA GLU A 274 1.95 9.02 -6.12
C GLU A 274 2.60 7.82 -6.79
N VAL A 275 2.57 6.69 -6.11
CA VAL A 275 2.92 5.39 -6.66
C VAL A 275 1.77 4.44 -6.42
N PHE A 276 1.27 3.86 -7.50
CA PHE A 276 0.21 2.86 -7.47
C PHE A 276 0.79 1.45 -7.53
N SER A 277 -0.05 0.49 -7.21
CA SER A 277 0.11 -0.88 -7.68
C SER A 277 1.33 -1.60 -7.13
N MET A 278 1.53 -1.55 -5.80
CA MET A 278 2.59 -2.32 -5.15
C MET A 278 2.50 -3.83 -5.45
N TYR A 279 1.28 -4.33 -5.58
CA TYR A 279 0.99 -5.75 -5.80
C TYR A 279 0.85 -6.15 -7.28
N GLU A 280 0.87 -5.18 -8.20
CA GLU A 280 0.86 -5.48 -9.64
C GLU A 280 2.21 -5.99 -10.13
N VAL A 281 2.19 -6.85 -11.14
CA VAL A 281 3.37 -7.54 -11.64
C VAL A 281 3.46 -7.57 -13.18
N GLY A 282 4.64 -7.88 -13.69
CA GLY A 282 4.88 -8.17 -15.08
C GLY A 282 4.55 -7.01 -16.02
N ARG A 283 3.84 -7.31 -17.09
CA ARG A 283 3.51 -6.34 -18.13
C ARG A 283 2.52 -5.27 -17.70
N ARG A 284 1.82 -5.45 -16.58
CA ARG A 284 0.96 -4.41 -16.00
C ARG A 284 1.75 -3.24 -15.43
N VAL A 285 3.04 -3.45 -15.15
CA VAL A 285 3.96 -2.41 -14.65
C VAL A 285 4.71 -1.74 -15.81
N ASN A 286 3.99 -1.36 -16.86
CA ASN A 286 4.61 -0.86 -18.11
C ASN A 286 4.70 0.68 -18.19
N ASN A 287 4.33 1.39 -17.13
CA ASN A 287 4.35 2.85 -17.08
C ASN A 287 5.76 3.47 -16.92
N GLY A 288 6.78 2.65 -16.70
CA GLY A 288 8.15 3.09 -16.49
C GLY A 288 8.50 3.41 -15.04
N ILE A 289 7.56 3.28 -14.09
CA ILE A 289 7.83 3.54 -12.67
C ILE A 289 8.35 2.28 -12.00
N ASP A 290 9.57 2.37 -11.53
CA ASP A 290 10.17 1.37 -10.65
C ASP A 290 10.03 1.84 -9.20
N LEU A 291 9.44 1.01 -8.33
CA LEU A 291 9.12 1.41 -6.97
C LEU A 291 10.33 1.90 -6.19
N LYS A 292 11.45 1.15 -6.25
CA LYS A 292 12.67 1.50 -5.51
C LYS A 292 13.23 2.83 -5.98
N ASN A 293 13.42 2.99 -7.30
CA ASN A 293 13.99 4.19 -7.87
C ASN A 293 13.07 5.40 -7.65
N ALA A 294 11.75 5.23 -7.83
CA ALA A 294 10.79 6.30 -7.58
C ALA A 294 10.88 6.79 -6.13
N PHE A 295 10.87 5.88 -5.16
CA PHE A 295 10.95 6.25 -3.76
C PHE A 295 12.27 6.89 -3.36
N ASP A 296 13.39 6.60 -4.03
CA ASP A 296 14.68 7.26 -3.78
C ASP A 296 14.64 8.77 -4.09
N HIS A 297 13.72 9.22 -4.94
CA HIS A 297 13.54 10.63 -5.24
C HIS A 297 12.62 11.37 -4.28
N PHE A 298 11.78 10.69 -3.49
CA PHE A 298 10.74 11.33 -2.71
C PHE A 298 11.13 11.58 -1.26
N ASP A 299 10.82 12.78 -0.76
CA ASP A 299 11.04 13.16 0.65
C ASP A 299 9.99 12.51 1.58
N ILE A 300 8.78 12.29 1.07
CA ILE A 300 7.67 11.60 1.72
C ILE A 300 7.28 10.41 0.83
N LEU A 301 7.18 9.22 1.40
CA LEU A 301 6.74 8.05 0.64
C LEU A 301 5.23 8.00 0.60
N VAL A 302 4.65 8.15 -0.60
CA VAL A 302 3.21 8.19 -0.79
C VAL A 302 2.77 7.05 -1.69
N SER A 303 1.87 6.20 -1.21
CA SER A 303 1.13 5.28 -2.05
C SER A 303 -0.36 5.59 -1.98
N VAL A 304 -1.04 5.41 -3.10
CA VAL A 304 -2.47 5.69 -3.22
C VAL A 304 -3.27 4.43 -2.97
N ALA A 305 -4.32 4.56 -2.20
CA ALA A 305 -5.30 3.51 -1.98
C ALA A 305 -6.72 4.11 -2.07
N PHE A 306 -7.58 3.45 -2.80
CA PHE A 306 -8.98 3.79 -2.88
C PHE A 306 -9.83 2.70 -2.23
N LEU A 307 -10.92 3.09 -1.58
CA LEU A 307 -11.84 2.12 -0.99
C LEU A 307 -12.49 1.20 -2.04
N THR A 308 -12.57 1.66 -3.29
CA THR A 308 -13.08 0.88 -4.42
C THR A 308 -12.20 1.05 -5.64
N GLU A 309 -11.80 -0.05 -6.29
CA GLU A 309 -10.87 0.00 -7.41
C GLU A 309 -11.53 0.20 -8.78
N ASN A 310 -12.67 -0.39 -9.06
CA ASN A 310 -13.22 -0.48 -10.42
C ASN A 310 -14.56 0.23 -10.63
N ALA A 311 -14.73 0.75 -11.85
CA ALA A 311 -15.96 1.41 -12.30
C ALA A 311 -17.13 0.45 -12.48
N ASP A 312 -16.86 -0.78 -12.90
CA ASP A 312 -17.88 -1.74 -13.31
C ASP A 312 -18.29 -2.71 -12.20
N GLU A 313 -17.39 -2.94 -11.24
CA GLU A 313 -17.66 -3.74 -10.04
C GLU A 313 -17.15 -3.02 -8.81
N ILE A 314 -18.00 -2.85 -7.80
CA ILE A 314 -17.62 -2.23 -6.53
C ILE A 314 -16.93 -3.30 -5.69
N HIS A 315 -15.63 -3.44 -5.83
CA HIS A 315 -14.77 -4.18 -4.92
C HIS A 315 -14.19 -3.23 -3.90
N TYR A 316 -14.52 -3.43 -2.64
CA TYR A 316 -13.85 -2.75 -1.54
C TYR A 316 -12.54 -3.47 -1.24
N GLU A 317 -11.44 -2.72 -1.23
CA GLU A 317 -10.18 -3.24 -0.71
C GLU A 317 -10.31 -3.66 0.75
N ASP A 318 -9.59 -4.69 1.16
CA ASP A 318 -9.61 -5.20 2.53
C ASP A 318 -9.28 -4.09 3.54
N TYR A 319 -9.81 -4.18 4.76
CA TYR A 319 -9.54 -3.17 5.80
C TYR A 319 -8.05 -3.03 6.10
N ASN A 320 -7.32 -4.15 6.13
CA ASN A 320 -5.88 -4.18 6.38
C ASN A 320 -5.03 -3.62 5.23
N TYR A 321 -5.59 -3.39 4.04
CA TYR A 321 -4.83 -2.91 2.88
C TYR A 321 -4.04 -1.63 3.17
N ALA A 322 -4.64 -0.68 3.91
CA ALA A 322 -3.98 0.57 4.26
C ALA A 322 -2.78 0.37 5.21
N GLN A 323 -2.87 -0.53 6.21
CA GLN A 323 -1.71 -0.84 7.06
C GLN A 323 -0.63 -1.62 6.31
N SER A 324 -1.01 -2.50 5.40
CA SER A 324 -0.07 -3.25 4.55
C SER A 324 0.79 -2.33 3.71
N ILE A 325 0.19 -1.33 3.09
CA ILE A 325 0.91 -0.27 2.36
C ILE A 325 1.92 0.43 3.27
N ILE A 326 1.53 0.85 4.47
CA ILE A 326 2.43 1.53 5.40
C ILE A 326 3.59 0.63 5.83
N LYS A 327 3.34 -0.62 6.16
CA LYS A 327 4.41 -1.59 6.49
C LYS A 327 5.41 -1.71 5.36
N PHE A 328 4.92 -1.81 4.12
CA PHE A 328 5.79 -1.86 2.94
C PHE A 328 6.62 -0.59 2.80
N LEU A 329 6.02 0.59 2.84
CA LEU A 329 6.73 1.87 2.71
C LEU A 329 7.76 2.08 3.83
N LYS A 330 7.42 1.72 5.07
CA LYS A 330 8.36 1.75 6.20
C LYS A 330 9.51 0.74 6.05
N SER A 331 9.29 -0.35 5.34
CA SER A 331 10.36 -1.30 5.01
C SER A 331 11.27 -0.78 3.90
N VAL A 332 10.74 0.00 2.95
CA VAL A 332 11.54 0.66 1.88
C VAL A 332 12.49 1.70 2.47
N ALA A 333 11.99 2.63 3.29
CA ALA A 333 12.77 3.70 3.90
C ALA A 333 12.21 4.06 5.29
N PRO A 334 12.66 3.37 6.33
CA PRO A 334 12.13 3.53 7.69
C PRO A 334 12.36 4.92 8.30
N GLU A 335 13.31 5.69 7.75
CA GLU A 335 13.64 7.05 8.18
C GLU A 335 12.68 8.11 7.63
N ARG A 336 11.87 7.79 6.62
CA ARG A 336 10.93 8.73 5.99
C ARG A 336 9.52 8.53 6.52
N GLU A 337 8.71 9.59 6.42
CA GLU A 337 7.29 9.44 6.66
C GLU A 337 6.64 8.64 5.52
N ALA A 338 5.87 7.63 5.91
CA ALA A 338 5.09 6.77 5.02
C ALA A 338 3.61 7.18 5.09
N VAL A 339 3.04 7.44 3.94
CA VAL A 339 1.72 8.05 3.81
C VAL A 339 0.84 7.25 2.86
N VAL A 340 -0.37 6.95 3.28
CA VAL A 340 -1.43 6.52 2.37
C VAL A 340 -2.25 7.74 1.97
N MET A 341 -2.27 8.02 0.67
CA MET A 341 -3.22 8.93 0.07
C MET A 341 -4.50 8.15 -0.25
N TYR A 342 -5.61 8.58 0.29
CA TYR A 342 -6.90 7.95 0.02
C TYR A 342 -7.93 9.00 -0.41
N GLY A 343 -8.90 8.56 -1.21
CA GLY A 343 -10.06 9.37 -1.59
C GLY A 343 -11.34 8.63 -1.20
N GLY A 344 -12.31 9.37 -0.69
CA GLY A 344 -13.48 8.81 -0.01
C GLY A 344 -14.23 7.72 -0.77
N ASN A 345 -14.50 7.88 -2.06
CA ASN A 345 -15.37 6.95 -2.78
C ASN A 345 -14.79 6.45 -4.12
N GLY A 346 -13.55 6.02 -4.12
CA GLY A 346 -12.96 5.39 -5.30
C GLY A 346 -12.99 6.22 -6.58
N THR A 347 -12.76 5.55 -7.70
CA THR A 347 -12.57 6.23 -8.99
C THR A 347 -13.85 6.62 -9.70
N SER A 348 -14.97 5.95 -9.42
CA SER A 348 -16.22 6.09 -10.19
C SER A 348 -17.19 7.15 -9.68
N HIS A 349 -17.26 7.39 -8.37
CA HIS A 349 -18.22 8.28 -7.72
C HIS A 349 -17.52 9.38 -6.92
N ARG A 350 -16.56 10.06 -7.54
CA ARG A 350 -15.62 10.99 -6.86
C ARG A 350 -16.27 12.22 -6.24
N LEU A 351 -17.50 12.57 -6.63
CA LEU A 351 -18.22 13.71 -6.07
C LEU A 351 -19.07 13.34 -4.84
N VAL A 352 -19.13 12.07 -4.49
CA VAL A 352 -19.81 11.54 -3.30
C VAL A 352 -18.77 10.97 -2.36
N ILE A 353 -18.79 11.40 -1.09
CA ILE A 353 -17.74 11.08 -0.10
C ILE A 353 -18.32 10.13 0.97
N GLU A 354 -18.65 8.92 0.56
CA GLU A 354 -19.03 7.82 1.45
C GLU A 354 -18.19 6.58 1.11
N PRO A 355 -18.05 5.62 2.02
CA PRO A 355 -18.61 5.52 3.38
C PRO A 355 -17.64 6.04 4.47
N SER A 356 -18.18 6.79 5.43
CA SER A 356 -17.37 7.43 6.48
C SER A 356 -16.72 6.46 7.46
N LEU A 357 -17.38 5.36 7.81
CA LEU A 357 -16.81 4.37 8.75
C LEU A 357 -15.65 3.58 8.13
N ASP A 358 -15.75 3.22 6.86
CA ASP A 358 -14.63 2.56 6.16
C ASP A 358 -13.40 3.48 6.09
N VAL A 359 -13.61 4.79 5.85
CA VAL A 359 -12.54 5.80 5.91
C VAL A 359 -11.92 5.86 7.29
N LYS A 360 -12.72 5.92 8.36
CA LYS A 360 -12.22 5.93 9.74
C LYS A 360 -11.42 4.69 10.10
N ILE A 361 -11.87 3.50 9.69
CA ILE A 361 -11.12 2.27 9.89
C ILE A 361 -9.75 2.37 9.23
N TRP A 362 -9.67 2.82 7.99
CA TRP A 362 -8.40 2.98 7.30
C TRP A 362 -7.47 4.01 7.96
N LEU A 363 -8.00 5.12 8.50
CA LEU A 363 -7.19 6.07 9.26
C LEU A 363 -6.55 5.40 10.48
N TRP A 364 -7.31 4.59 11.22
CA TRP A 364 -6.79 3.85 12.38
C TRP A 364 -5.82 2.74 11.97
N GLU A 365 -6.08 2.03 10.88
CA GLU A 365 -5.16 1.03 10.31
C GLU A 365 -3.80 1.65 9.99
N ILE A 366 -3.78 2.80 9.30
CA ILE A 366 -2.56 3.54 8.95
C ILE A 366 -1.78 3.94 10.21
N LEU A 367 -2.49 4.54 11.21
CA LEU A 367 -1.86 5.02 12.42
C LEU A 367 -1.35 3.88 13.31
N SER A 368 -2.02 2.74 13.31
CA SER A 368 -1.68 1.57 14.14
C SER A 368 -0.27 1.04 13.84
N VAL A 369 0.24 1.22 12.64
CA VAL A 369 1.55 0.74 12.18
C VAL A 369 2.57 1.87 11.93
N GLY A 370 2.31 3.06 12.48
CA GLY A 370 3.24 4.19 12.45
C GLY A 370 3.20 5.03 11.19
N GLY A 371 2.18 4.85 10.35
CA GLY A 371 1.96 5.63 9.13
C GLY A 371 1.28 6.96 9.36
N ARG A 372 1.11 7.69 8.24
CA ARG A 372 0.34 8.93 8.14
C ARG A 372 -0.63 8.85 6.99
N PHE A 373 -1.61 9.73 6.97
CA PHE A 373 -2.61 9.75 5.92
C PHE A 373 -2.66 11.09 5.21
N TRP A 374 -3.10 11.03 3.97
CA TRP A 374 -3.31 12.16 3.08
C TRP A 374 -4.74 12.06 2.54
N ASN A 375 -5.63 12.87 3.10
CA ASN A 375 -7.03 12.86 2.71
C ASN A 375 -7.25 13.66 1.42
N CYS A 376 -7.74 12.99 0.39
CA CYS A 376 -7.92 13.53 -0.94
C CYS A 376 -9.41 13.74 -1.25
N TYR A 377 -9.82 14.98 -1.41
CA TYR A 377 -11.16 15.35 -1.90
C TYR A 377 -11.08 15.62 -3.39
N PHE A 378 -11.89 14.94 -4.20
CA PHE A 378 -11.91 15.12 -5.67
C PHE A 378 -12.78 16.28 -6.12
N THR A 379 -12.83 17.33 -5.34
CA THR A 379 -13.48 18.62 -5.53
C THR A 379 -12.95 19.58 -4.46
N ASN A 380 -13.73 20.54 -4.04
CA ASN A 380 -13.46 21.44 -2.92
C ASN A 380 -13.56 20.72 -1.56
N VAL A 381 -13.27 21.43 -0.46
CA VAL A 381 -13.47 20.90 0.89
C VAL A 381 -14.93 20.49 1.12
N PRO A 382 -15.23 19.45 1.92
CA PRO A 382 -16.58 18.92 2.06
C PRO A 382 -17.63 19.93 2.51
N THR A 383 -17.26 21.00 3.22
CA THR A 383 -18.20 22.04 3.68
C THR A 383 -18.79 22.88 2.55
N ILE A 384 -18.17 22.90 1.37
CA ILE A 384 -18.64 23.62 0.18
C ILE A 384 -18.71 22.75 -1.08
N ALA A 385 -18.45 21.43 -0.93
CA ALA A 385 -18.57 20.45 -1.99
C ALA A 385 -20.04 20.03 -2.24
N TYR A 386 -20.26 19.20 -3.27
CA TYR A 386 -21.60 18.65 -3.55
C TYR A 386 -22.10 17.70 -2.44
N ASP A 387 -21.20 17.06 -1.71
CA ASP A 387 -21.51 16.14 -0.62
C ASP A 387 -20.84 16.60 0.68
N THR A 388 -21.64 16.91 1.68
CA THR A 388 -21.17 17.39 2.99
C THR A 388 -21.26 16.32 4.09
N ARG A 389 -21.73 15.11 3.79
CA ARG A 389 -22.02 14.07 4.78
C ARG A 389 -20.80 13.63 5.60
N ASN A 390 -19.63 13.66 4.97
CA ASN A 390 -18.37 13.25 5.60
C ASN A 390 -17.47 14.43 5.99
N ALA A 391 -18.08 15.63 6.16
CA ALA A 391 -17.31 16.76 6.67
C ALA A 391 -16.65 16.42 8.01
N TYR A 392 -15.35 16.69 8.11
CA TYR A 392 -14.52 16.42 9.29
C TYR A 392 -14.40 14.94 9.69
N VAL A 393 -14.60 13.98 8.79
CA VAL A 393 -14.46 12.54 9.09
C VAL A 393 -13.08 12.20 9.65
N GLU A 394 -12.05 12.91 9.22
CA GLU A 394 -10.66 12.78 9.67
C GLU A 394 -10.32 13.54 10.98
N GLU A 395 -11.23 14.39 11.48
CA GLU A 395 -10.98 15.29 12.62
C GLU A 395 -10.48 14.55 13.84
N ASP A 396 -11.11 13.42 14.18
CA ASP A 396 -10.76 12.61 15.34
C ASP A 396 -9.32 12.05 15.25
N ALA A 397 -8.98 11.48 14.10
CA ALA A 397 -7.65 10.93 13.86
C ALA A 397 -6.56 12.03 13.80
N ASN A 398 -6.85 13.16 13.16
CA ASN A 398 -5.96 14.31 13.12
C ASN A 398 -5.67 14.86 14.52
N HIS A 399 -6.71 15.03 15.35
CA HIS A 399 -6.55 15.51 16.71
C HIS A 399 -5.78 14.51 17.58
N PHE A 400 -6.01 13.20 17.39
CA PHE A 400 -5.22 12.16 18.06
C PHE A 400 -3.73 12.29 17.72
N VAL A 401 -3.39 12.40 16.43
CA VAL A 401 -1.99 12.59 15.99
C VAL A 401 -1.40 13.89 16.54
N LYS A 402 -2.17 14.99 16.53
CA LYS A 402 -1.73 16.30 17.06
C LYS A 402 -1.43 16.23 18.55
N ALA A 403 -2.30 15.59 19.32
CA ALA A 403 -2.16 15.47 20.78
C ALA A 403 -0.98 14.58 21.21
N HIS A 404 -0.55 13.67 20.37
CA HIS A 404 0.48 12.67 20.66
C HIS A 404 1.66 12.71 19.69
N ALA A 405 1.88 13.81 19.00
CA ALA A 405 2.88 13.96 17.95
C ALA A 405 4.27 13.49 18.39
N ASP A 406 4.72 13.90 19.58
CA ASP A 406 6.05 13.56 20.12
C ASP A 406 6.22 12.05 20.39
N LEU A 407 5.13 11.37 20.74
CA LEU A 407 5.11 9.93 21.05
C LEU A 407 4.95 9.07 19.80
N LEU A 408 4.44 9.64 18.69
CA LEU A 408 4.15 8.92 17.46
C LEU A 408 5.22 9.14 16.37
N ALA A 409 6.13 10.12 16.56
CA ALA A 409 7.15 10.46 15.57
C ALA A 409 8.20 9.34 15.45
N GLY A 410 8.62 9.02 14.22
CA GLY A 410 9.70 8.08 13.92
C GLY A 410 9.42 6.63 14.33
N HIS A 411 8.15 6.23 14.45
CA HIS A 411 7.77 4.84 14.74
C HIS A 411 7.78 3.97 13.48
N VAL A 412 8.24 2.73 13.66
CA VAL A 412 8.24 1.66 12.64
C VAL A 412 7.63 0.40 13.23
N PRO A 413 7.06 -0.50 12.41
CA PRO A 413 6.53 -1.78 12.89
C PRO A 413 7.58 -2.57 13.69
N VAL A 414 7.15 -3.23 14.76
CA VAL A 414 7.94 -4.26 15.43
C VAL A 414 7.72 -5.56 14.70
N SER A 415 8.78 -6.17 14.18
CA SER A 415 8.68 -7.46 13.54
C SER A 415 9.93 -8.30 13.74
N ARG A 416 9.74 -9.62 13.77
CA ARG A 416 10.76 -10.64 13.60
C ARG A 416 10.35 -11.65 12.53
N ILE A 417 9.34 -11.31 11.72
CA ILE A 417 8.84 -12.08 10.58
C ILE A 417 8.86 -11.15 9.39
N GLY A 418 9.63 -11.51 8.36
CA GLY A 418 9.76 -10.73 7.15
C GLY A 418 9.09 -11.42 5.96
N ILE A 419 8.18 -10.72 5.27
CA ILE A 419 7.64 -11.14 3.98
C ILE A 419 8.60 -10.66 2.90
N TYR A 420 9.15 -11.60 2.13
CA TYR A 420 10.10 -11.28 1.08
C TYR A 420 9.39 -10.70 -0.14
N TYR A 421 9.69 -9.44 -0.45
CA TYR A 421 9.19 -8.75 -1.64
C TYR A 421 10.25 -8.74 -2.73
N SER A 422 10.07 -9.57 -3.75
CA SER A 422 10.99 -9.67 -4.89
C SER A 422 10.64 -8.66 -5.97
N ARG A 423 11.46 -7.62 -6.10
CA ARG A 423 11.36 -6.68 -7.22
C ARG A 423 11.62 -7.35 -8.58
N PRO A 424 12.62 -8.27 -8.74
CA PRO A 424 12.72 -9.03 -9.98
C PRO A 424 11.45 -9.81 -10.33
N THR A 425 10.81 -10.50 -9.37
CA THR A 425 9.53 -11.17 -9.61
C THR A 425 8.47 -10.19 -10.08
N ARG A 426 8.34 -9.03 -9.43
CA ARG A 426 7.39 -7.99 -9.84
C ARG A 426 7.61 -7.51 -11.28
N LEU A 427 8.86 -7.35 -11.69
CA LEU A 427 9.21 -6.80 -13.01
C LEU A 427 9.19 -7.86 -14.12
N HIS A 428 9.58 -9.09 -13.82
CA HIS A 428 9.79 -10.17 -14.79
C HIS A 428 8.82 -11.35 -14.62
N TYR A 429 7.74 -11.17 -13.83
CA TYR A 429 6.75 -12.22 -13.65
C TYR A 429 6.19 -12.69 -15.00
N ARG A 430 6.29 -13.98 -15.26
CA ARG A 430 5.81 -14.62 -16.50
C ARG A 430 4.76 -15.67 -16.17
N ASN A 431 3.67 -15.63 -16.91
CA ASN A 431 2.55 -16.56 -16.77
C ASN A 431 2.76 -17.91 -17.45
N GLU A 432 4.00 -18.37 -17.60
CA GLU A 432 4.26 -19.68 -18.23
C GLU A 432 3.74 -20.85 -17.37
N LEU A 433 3.69 -20.66 -16.04
CA LEU A 433 3.21 -21.64 -15.08
C LEU A 433 1.78 -21.40 -14.62
N GLU A 434 1.19 -20.22 -14.92
CA GLU A 434 -0.11 -19.80 -14.44
C GLU A 434 -0.85 -19.00 -15.54
N GLU A 435 -2.17 -19.11 -15.59
CA GLU A 435 -2.99 -18.29 -16.49
C GLU A 435 -3.21 -16.88 -15.93
N GLU A 436 -3.06 -16.73 -14.60
CA GLU A 436 -3.25 -15.48 -13.85
C GLU A 436 -2.01 -15.15 -13.03
N GLU A 437 -1.84 -13.87 -12.73
CA GLU A 437 -0.73 -13.37 -11.92
C GLU A 437 -1.07 -13.48 -10.44
N HIS A 438 -0.30 -14.26 -9.68
CA HIS A 438 -0.62 -14.54 -8.29
C HIS A 438 0.44 -14.08 -7.29
N PHE A 439 1.47 -13.33 -7.70
CA PHE A 439 2.48 -12.83 -6.76
C PHE A 439 1.89 -11.86 -5.73
N GLY A 440 1.09 -10.88 -6.21
CA GLY A 440 0.39 -9.95 -5.34
C GLY A 440 -0.63 -10.65 -4.44
N ASP A 441 -1.38 -11.60 -4.98
CA ASP A 441 -2.38 -12.37 -4.23
C ASP A 441 -1.73 -13.22 -3.13
N ALA A 442 -0.56 -13.81 -3.41
CA ALA A 442 0.20 -14.56 -2.42
C ALA A 442 0.65 -13.68 -1.24
N ILE A 443 1.12 -12.46 -1.51
CA ILE A 443 1.47 -11.50 -0.45
C ILE A 443 0.23 -11.12 0.36
N LYS A 444 -0.87 -10.71 -0.30
CA LYS A 444 -2.13 -10.33 0.36
C LYS A 444 -2.67 -11.46 1.25
N GLY A 445 -2.60 -12.70 0.76
CA GLY A 445 -3.06 -13.87 1.53
C GLY A 445 -2.21 -14.15 2.77
N ILE A 446 -0.88 -14.05 2.66
CA ILE A 446 0.01 -14.19 3.83
C ILE A 446 -0.26 -13.06 4.83
N GLU A 447 -0.37 -11.80 4.39
CA GLU A 447 -0.66 -10.69 5.28
C GLU A 447 -2.00 -10.87 6.00
N THR A 448 -3.04 -11.33 5.29
CA THR A 448 -4.34 -11.64 5.89
C THR A 448 -4.19 -12.66 7.02
N VAL A 449 -3.49 -13.76 6.80
CA VAL A 449 -3.25 -14.78 7.85
C VAL A 449 -2.51 -14.18 9.05
N LEU A 450 -1.46 -13.40 8.82
CA LEU A 450 -0.67 -12.82 9.91
C LEU A 450 -1.47 -11.80 10.72
N ILE A 451 -2.23 -10.92 10.05
CA ILE A 451 -3.03 -9.87 10.69
C ILE A 451 -4.17 -10.49 11.50
N GLU A 452 -4.92 -11.44 10.92
CA GLU A 452 -6.02 -12.13 11.59
C GLU A 452 -5.59 -12.94 12.83
N ASN A 453 -4.32 -13.37 12.86
CA ASN A 453 -3.73 -14.07 13.99
C ASN A 453 -2.87 -13.17 14.89
N HIS A 454 -2.94 -11.84 14.74
CA HIS A 454 -2.21 -10.85 15.54
C HIS A 454 -0.68 -11.04 15.51
N ILE A 455 -0.13 -11.48 14.40
CA ILE A 455 1.29 -11.78 14.21
C ILE A 455 1.98 -10.58 13.55
N PRO A 456 2.87 -9.85 14.27
CA PRO A 456 3.59 -8.72 13.71
C PRO A 456 4.53 -9.15 12.57
N HIS A 457 4.52 -8.40 11.49
CA HIS A 457 5.37 -8.62 10.33
C HIS A 457 5.70 -7.32 9.62
N ASP A 458 6.76 -7.36 8.81
CA ASP A 458 7.13 -6.31 7.85
C ASP A 458 7.65 -6.96 6.54
N PHE A 459 8.26 -6.16 5.67
CA PHE A 459 8.78 -6.63 4.39
C PHE A 459 10.30 -6.62 4.35
N ILE A 460 10.85 -7.54 3.57
CA ILE A 460 12.25 -7.58 3.17
C ILE A 460 12.30 -7.39 1.65
N LEU A 461 12.81 -6.26 1.18
CA LEU A 461 12.98 -6.05 -0.25
C LEU A 461 14.23 -6.78 -0.75
N SER A 462 14.17 -7.32 -1.97
CA SER A 462 15.29 -8.03 -2.60
C SER A 462 16.59 -7.21 -2.59
N GLU A 463 16.52 -5.88 -2.75
CA GLU A 463 17.69 -5.00 -2.74
C GLU A 463 18.27 -4.74 -1.35
N GLN A 464 17.53 -5.07 -0.31
CA GLN A 464 17.94 -4.85 1.09
C GLN A 464 18.44 -6.15 1.76
N VAL A 465 18.32 -7.28 1.07
CA VAL A 465 18.73 -8.55 1.65
C VAL A 465 20.23 -8.59 1.86
N SER A 466 20.62 -8.90 3.08
CA SER A 466 22.00 -9.07 3.50
C SER A 466 22.06 -10.04 4.67
N ALA A 467 23.25 -10.54 4.99
CA ALA A 467 23.42 -11.42 6.15
C ALA A 467 23.02 -10.73 7.46
N GLU A 468 23.29 -9.43 7.58
CA GLU A 468 22.91 -8.61 8.74
C GLU A 468 21.40 -8.44 8.81
N LYS A 469 20.76 -8.09 7.69
CA LYS A 469 19.30 -7.88 7.63
C LYS A 469 18.54 -9.16 7.97
N LEU A 470 18.95 -10.30 7.41
CA LEU A 470 18.31 -11.58 7.69
C LEU A 470 18.38 -12.01 9.17
N LYS A 471 19.43 -11.62 9.92
CA LYS A 471 19.54 -11.90 11.36
C LYS A 471 18.50 -11.18 12.22
N GLU A 472 17.86 -10.14 11.70
CA GLU A 472 16.78 -9.43 12.42
C GLU A 472 15.51 -10.29 12.51
N TYR A 473 15.39 -11.32 11.67
CA TYR A 473 14.19 -12.15 11.53
C TYR A 473 14.35 -13.54 12.11
N ASN A 474 13.30 -14.02 12.75
CA ASN A 474 13.17 -15.42 13.17
C ASN A 474 12.60 -16.29 12.04
N LEU A 475 11.82 -15.69 11.15
CA LEU A 475 11.19 -16.33 10.01
C LEU A 475 11.21 -15.41 8.79
N VAL A 476 11.62 -15.93 7.64
CA VAL A 476 11.46 -15.30 6.33
C VAL A 476 10.42 -16.07 5.53
N ILE A 477 9.40 -15.35 5.04
CA ILE A 477 8.32 -15.92 4.22
C ILE A 477 8.57 -15.53 2.77
N LEU A 478 8.58 -16.52 1.86
CA LEU A 478 8.81 -16.36 0.42
C LEU A 478 7.51 -16.69 -0.34
N PRO A 479 6.55 -15.74 -0.42
CA PRO A 479 5.26 -15.99 -1.06
C PRO A 479 5.40 -15.95 -2.59
N ASN A 480 5.47 -17.11 -3.21
CA ASN A 480 5.55 -17.27 -4.67
C ASN A 480 6.63 -16.39 -5.34
N VAL A 481 7.82 -16.34 -4.77
CA VAL A 481 8.96 -15.53 -5.24
C VAL A 481 9.64 -16.19 -6.42
N HIS A 482 9.13 -16.02 -7.64
CA HIS A 482 9.63 -16.71 -8.84
C HIS A 482 11.08 -16.39 -9.13
N CYS A 483 11.42 -15.08 -9.19
CA CYS A 483 12.74 -14.62 -9.60
C CYS A 483 13.63 -14.40 -8.38
N MET A 484 14.86 -14.97 -8.44
CA MET A 484 15.83 -14.87 -7.36
C MET A 484 17.26 -14.88 -7.91
N ALA A 485 18.09 -13.96 -7.46
CA ALA A 485 19.51 -13.91 -7.82
C ALA A 485 20.31 -14.99 -7.08
N GLU A 486 21.43 -15.39 -7.64
CA GLU A 486 22.33 -16.39 -7.02
C GLU A 486 22.86 -15.93 -5.64
N GLU A 487 23.05 -14.63 -5.46
CA GLU A 487 23.50 -14.09 -4.19
C GLU A 487 22.41 -14.16 -3.10
N GLU A 488 21.16 -13.91 -3.47
CA GLU A 488 20.01 -14.09 -2.58
C GLU A 488 19.86 -15.55 -2.15
N VAL A 489 20.03 -16.49 -3.09
CA VAL A 489 20.04 -17.95 -2.81
C VAL A 489 21.12 -18.30 -1.78
N LYS A 490 22.35 -17.77 -1.94
CA LYS A 490 23.46 -18.01 -1.00
C LYS A 490 23.16 -17.43 0.39
N LEU A 491 22.64 -16.19 0.45
CA LEU A 491 22.30 -15.51 1.71
C LEU A 491 21.21 -16.27 2.47
N LEU A 492 20.13 -16.67 1.80
CA LEU A 492 19.05 -17.46 2.40
C LEU A 492 19.54 -18.84 2.85
N THR A 493 20.40 -19.49 2.04
CA THR A 493 21.00 -20.77 2.41
C THR A 493 21.88 -20.64 3.67
N ALA A 494 22.70 -19.59 3.73
CA ALA A 494 23.53 -19.32 4.91
C ALA A 494 22.68 -18.99 6.15
N TYR A 495 21.61 -18.21 5.97
CA TYR A 495 20.67 -17.88 7.03
C TYR A 495 20.01 -19.12 7.63
N VAL A 496 19.51 -20.05 6.79
CA VAL A 496 18.90 -21.30 7.28
C VAL A 496 19.94 -22.20 7.93
N ASN A 497 21.13 -22.37 7.34
CA ASN A 497 22.20 -23.17 7.96
C ASN A 497 22.59 -22.63 9.35
N GLY A 498 22.51 -21.30 9.55
CA GLY A 498 22.78 -20.64 10.82
C GLY A 498 21.70 -20.80 11.89
N GLY A 499 20.52 -21.32 11.55
CA GLY A 499 19.38 -21.52 12.45
C GLY A 499 18.15 -20.68 12.10
N GLY A 500 18.21 -19.88 11.03
CA GLY A 500 17.07 -19.17 10.48
C GLY A 500 15.99 -20.11 9.95
N LYS A 501 14.78 -19.61 9.79
CA LYS A 501 13.63 -20.40 9.34
C LYS A 501 13.00 -19.78 8.12
N VAL A 502 12.51 -20.63 7.21
CA VAL A 502 11.90 -20.20 5.94
C VAL A 502 10.56 -20.91 5.76
N MET A 503 9.57 -20.15 5.32
CA MET A 503 8.33 -20.66 4.75
C MET A 503 8.26 -20.20 3.29
N ALA A 504 8.07 -21.13 2.35
CA ALA A 504 8.04 -20.81 0.93
C ALA A 504 6.84 -21.46 0.24
N THR A 505 6.30 -20.80 -0.79
CA THR A 505 5.16 -21.31 -1.55
C THR A 505 5.49 -21.41 -3.04
N TYR A 506 4.88 -22.39 -3.69
CA TYR A 506 4.78 -22.62 -5.11
C TYR A 506 6.10 -22.49 -5.89
N ALA A 507 6.15 -21.61 -6.89
CA ALA A 507 7.25 -21.51 -7.87
C ALA A 507 8.46 -20.68 -7.37
N THR A 508 8.59 -20.49 -6.06
CA THR A 508 9.69 -19.74 -5.46
C THR A 508 11.05 -20.27 -5.95
N SER A 509 11.88 -19.36 -6.50
CA SER A 509 13.25 -19.61 -7.03
C SER A 509 13.35 -20.45 -8.30
N LEU A 510 12.27 -20.62 -9.06
CA LEU A 510 12.30 -21.30 -10.37
C LEU A 510 12.84 -20.43 -11.51
N MET A 511 13.03 -19.14 -11.30
CA MET A 511 13.60 -18.22 -12.30
C MET A 511 14.82 -17.50 -11.74
N ASP A 512 15.74 -17.11 -12.63
CA ASP A 512 16.83 -16.22 -12.27
C ASP A 512 16.33 -14.76 -12.09
N GLN A 513 17.24 -13.85 -11.75
CA GLN A 513 16.87 -12.45 -11.52
C GLN A 513 16.38 -11.72 -12.76
N GLU A 514 16.68 -12.22 -13.95
CA GLU A 514 16.24 -11.71 -15.24
C GLU A 514 14.92 -12.36 -15.71
N GLY A 515 14.34 -13.28 -14.93
CA GLY A 515 13.12 -14.01 -15.26
C GLY A 515 13.32 -15.16 -16.23
N ASN A 516 14.53 -15.68 -16.39
CA ASN A 516 14.78 -16.87 -17.19
C ASN A 516 14.49 -18.13 -16.35
N PRO A 517 13.78 -19.12 -16.91
CA PRO A 517 13.41 -20.33 -16.17
C PRO A 517 14.63 -21.19 -15.85
N ARG A 518 14.66 -21.72 -14.63
CA ARG A 518 15.62 -22.73 -14.17
C ARG A 518 15.06 -24.14 -14.40
N LYS A 519 15.94 -25.12 -14.50
CA LYS A 519 15.55 -26.54 -14.57
C LYS A 519 14.99 -27.08 -13.25
N ASP A 520 15.41 -26.48 -12.14
CA ASP A 520 15.01 -26.85 -10.77
C ASP A 520 14.97 -25.60 -9.90
N PHE A 521 14.38 -25.72 -8.71
CA PHE A 521 14.43 -24.65 -7.71
C PHE A 521 15.89 -24.32 -7.36
N ALA A 522 16.27 -23.06 -7.38
CA ALA A 522 17.58 -22.66 -6.85
C ALA A 522 17.72 -23.00 -5.35
N LEU A 523 16.59 -23.05 -4.64
CA LEU A 523 16.50 -23.42 -3.22
C LEU A 523 16.09 -24.89 -2.99
N SER A 524 16.23 -25.79 -3.98
CA SER A 524 15.80 -27.20 -3.88
C SER A 524 16.32 -27.90 -2.64
N GLN A 525 17.59 -27.68 -2.27
CA GLN A 525 18.20 -28.28 -1.07
C GLN A 525 17.59 -27.74 0.23
N LEU A 526 17.13 -26.50 0.25
CA LEU A 526 16.41 -25.93 1.39
C LEU A 526 14.99 -26.49 1.47
N PHE A 527 14.30 -26.58 0.33
CA PHE A 527 12.93 -27.08 0.27
C PHE A 527 12.82 -28.59 0.52
N GLY A 528 13.91 -29.35 0.31
CA GLY A 528 13.90 -30.79 0.40
C GLY A 528 13.17 -31.45 -0.77
N VAL A 529 13.00 -30.76 -1.89
CA VAL A 529 12.36 -31.27 -3.10
C VAL A 529 13.02 -30.72 -4.36
N ASN A 530 12.97 -31.52 -5.44
CA ASN A 530 13.27 -31.05 -6.79
C ASN A 530 11.99 -30.78 -7.58
N TYR A 531 12.06 -29.88 -8.53
CA TYR A 531 10.97 -29.60 -9.46
C TYR A 531 10.78 -30.76 -10.45
N GLY A 532 9.55 -31.19 -10.64
CA GLY A 532 9.20 -32.30 -11.54
C GLY A 532 9.01 -31.89 -13.01
N GLY A 533 9.18 -30.60 -13.34
CA GLY A 533 9.11 -30.09 -14.71
C GLY A 533 7.70 -29.71 -15.17
N GLU A 534 6.68 -29.91 -14.36
CA GLU A 534 5.29 -29.61 -14.72
C GLU A 534 4.43 -29.30 -13.50
N ARG A 535 3.21 -28.75 -13.74
CA ARG A 535 2.17 -28.51 -12.73
C ARG A 535 0.95 -29.40 -12.97
N TRP A 536 0.09 -29.49 -11.96
CA TRP A 536 -1.28 -29.96 -12.15
C TRP A 536 -2.10 -28.87 -12.90
N ASN A 537 -2.81 -29.29 -13.95
CA ASN A 537 -3.49 -28.35 -14.84
C ASN A 537 -4.84 -27.83 -14.31
N THR A 538 -5.30 -28.28 -13.16
CA THR A 538 -6.60 -27.91 -12.60
C THR A 538 -6.44 -27.02 -11.38
N ARG A 539 -7.28 -26.00 -11.27
CA ARG A 539 -7.40 -25.13 -10.09
C ARG A 539 -8.55 -25.56 -9.17
N LYS A 540 -9.46 -26.36 -9.67
CA LYS A 540 -10.70 -26.78 -8.99
C LYS A 540 -10.65 -28.27 -8.70
N ASP A 541 -11.50 -28.71 -7.76
CA ASP A 541 -11.70 -30.11 -7.42
C ASP A 541 -10.41 -30.83 -7.00
N ASN A 542 -9.55 -30.10 -6.32
CA ASN A 542 -8.29 -30.60 -5.81
C ASN A 542 -8.34 -30.73 -4.29
N TYR A 543 -7.66 -31.78 -3.80
CA TYR A 543 -7.50 -32.05 -2.38
C TYR A 543 -6.05 -32.41 -2.07
N GLN A 544 -5.70 -32.31 -0.79
CA GLN A 544 -4.45 -32.82 -0.24
C GLN A 544 -4.77 -33.94 0.74
N PHE A 545 -4.07 -35.05 0.62
CA PHE A 545 -4.13 -36.15 1.60
C PHE A 545 -3.14 -35.92 2.72
N ILE A 546 -3.58 -36.01 3.97
CA ILE A 546 -2.73 -35.88 5.16
C ILE A 546 -1.93 -37.21 5.35
N SER A 547 -0.66 -37.17 5.03
CA SER A 547 0.22 -38.33 5.09
C SER A 547 0.96 -38.47 6.44
N ALA A 548 1.13 -37.35 7.14
CA ALA A 548 1.75 -37.31 8.48
C ALA A 548 0.75 -36.77 9.54
N PRO A 549 -0.26 -37.55 9.96
CA PRO A 549 -1.37 -37.04 10.78
C PRO A 549 -0.96 -36.58 12.18
N THR A 550 0.23 -36.89 12.65
CA THR A 550 0.74 -36.42 13.96
C THR A 550 1.57 -35.15 13.86
N HIS A 551 1.79 -34.64 12.65
CA HIS A 551 2.59 -33.43 12.46
C HIS A 551 1.85 -32.19 12.94
N PRO A 552 2.48 -31.25 13.69
CA PRO A 552 1.82 -30.08 14.28
C PRO A 552 1.02 -29.21 13.29
N LEU A 553 1.44 -29.13 12.02
CA LEU A 553 0.73 -28.36 11.01
C LEU A 553 -0.67 -28.89 10.70
N VAL A 554 -0.91 -30.19 10.85
CA VAL A 554 -2.12 -30.87 10.38
C VAL A 554 -2.79 -31.75 11.43
N ALA A 555 -2.21 -31.91 12.62
CA ALA A 555 -2.70 -32.83 13.63
C ALA A 555 -4.15 -32.55 14.09
N GLU A 556 -4.54 -31.28 14.18
CA GLU A 556 -5.91 -30.89 14.53
C GLU A 556 -6.91 -31.26 13.43
N ASP A 557 -6.50 -31.11 12.17
CA ASP A 557 -7.34 -31.49 11.03
C ASP A 557 -7.40 -33.00 10.88
N ALA A 558 -6.27 -33.70 11.04
CA ALA A 558 -6.17 -35.15 10.94
C ALA A 558 -7.07 -35.89 11.96
N ALA A 559 -7.41 -35.25 13.08
CA ALA A 559 -8.37 -35.78 14.04
C ALA A 559 -9.83 -35.82 13.49
N LYS A 560 -10.11 -35.10 12.38
CA LYS A 560 -11.46 -34.90 11.85
C LYS A 560 -11.57 -35.29 10.37
N THR A 561 -10.51 -35.21 9.60
CA THR A 561 -10.49 -35.44 8.15
C THR A 561 -9.18 -36.08 7.68
N GLN A 562 -9.22 -36.76 6.57
CA GLN A 562 -8.04 -37.23 5.86
C GLN A 562 -7.63 -36.30 4.72
N LEU A 563 -8.52 -35.40 4.32
CA LEU A 563 -8.36 -34.51 3.18
C LEU A 563 -8.39 -33.04 3.63
N LEU A 564 -7.50 -32.25 3.06
CA LEU A 564 -7.58 -30.79 3.12
C LEU A 564 -8.00 -30.25 1.77
N HIS A 565 -8.72 -29.15 1.79
CA HIS A 565 -9.06 -28.42 0.59
C HIS A 565 -7.82 -27.87 -0.10
N GLN A 566 -7.84 -27.89 -1.43
CA GLN A 566 -6.87 -27.19 -2.26
C GLN A 566 -7.57 -26.46 -3.38
N TYR A 567 -7.23 -25.19 -3.53
CA TYR A 567 -7.59 -24.35 -4.67
C TYR A 567 -6.27 -23.84 -5.29
N ALA A 568 -6.34 -23.23 -6.47
CA ALA A 568 -5.17 -22.79 -7.22
C ALA A 568 -4.27 -23.96 -7.69
N TYR A 569 -3.07 -23.65 -8.17
CA TYR A 569 -2.19 -24.63 -8.81
C TYR A 569 -1.26 -25.34 -7.83
N THR A 570 -0.75 -26.49 -8.25
CA THR A 570 0.26 -27.27 -7.53
C THR A 570 1.36 -27.70 -8.49
N LEU A 571 2.61 -27.53 -8.11
CA LEU A 571 3.74 -28.07 -8.85
C LEU A 571 3.93 -29.56 -8.53
N LYS A 572 4.26 -30.36 -9.53
CA LYS A 572 4.74 -31.71 -9.31
C LYS A 572 6.18 -31.63 -8.81
N THR A 573 6.43 -32.16 -7.63
CA THR A 573 7.73 -32.12 -6.98
C THR A 573 8.19 -33.55 -6.59
N LYS A 574 9.48 -33.75 -6.46
CA LYS A 574 10.08 -35.04 -6.06
C LYS A 574 10.85 -34.86 -4.76
N PRO A 575 10.47 -35.55 -3.68
CA PRO A 575 11.10 -35.35 -2.38
C PRO A 575 12.55 -35.88 -2.39
N LEU A 576 13.43 -35.14 -1.72
CA LEU A 576 14.78 -35.58 -1.38
C LEU A 576 14.75 -36.52 -0.15
N SER A 577 15.82 -37.25 0.10
CA SER A 577 15.91 -38.16 1.25
C SER A 577 15.86 -37.47 2.62
N THR A 578 16.12 -36.17 2.66
CA THR A 578 16.05 -35.33 3.87
C THR A 578 14.65 -34.83 4.15
N ALA A 579 13.74 -34.87 3.18
CA ALA A 579 12.42 -34.34 3.24
C ALA A 579 11.48 -35.16 4.12
N LYS A 580 10.71 -34.48 4.97
CA LYS A 580 9.60 -35.08 5.70
C LYS A 580 8.30 -34.60 5.03
N VAL A 581 7.67 -35.49 4.29
CA VAL A 581 6.41 -35.16 3.59
C VAL A 581 5.26 -35.17 4.57
N ILE A 582 4.49 -34.08 4.57
CA ILE A 582 3.34 -33.89 5.47
C ILE A 582 2.03 -34.18 4.74
N CYS A 583 1.89 -33.67 3.51
CA CYS A 583 0.73 -33.92 2.66
C CYS A 583 1.14 -34.25 1.22
N HIS A 584 0.27 -34.98 0.53
CA HIS A 584 0.41 -35.31 -0.89
C HIS A 584 -0.78 -34.81 -1.70
N VAL A 585 -0.58 -34.59 -2.99
CA VAL A 585 -1.66 -34.30 -3.93
C VAL A 585 -2.59 -35.51 -4.01
N VAL A 586 -3.88 -35.27 -3.90
CA VAL A 586 -4.91 -36.22 -4.34
C VAL A 586 -5.09 -36.03 -5.84
N PRO A 587 -5.08 -37.09 -6.67
CA PRO A 587 -5.40 -36.97 -8.08
C PRO A 587 -6.77 -36.31 -8.27
N THR A 588 -6.89 -35.47 -9.31
CA THR A 588 -8.06 -34.65 -9.55
C THR A 588 -9.34 -35.46 -9.53
N VAL A 589 -10.32 -35.01 -8.76
CA VAL A 589 -11.67 -35.58 -8.66
C VAL A 589 -12.61 -34.75 -9.49
N HIS A 590 -13.38 -35.37 -10.38
CA HIS A 590 -14.44 -34.67 -11.10
C HIS A 590 -15.60 -34.35 -10.15
N ASN A 591 -16.21 -33.19 -10.32
CA ASN A 591 -17.27 -32.72 -9.41
C ASN A 591 -18.69 -33.10 -9.89
N GLN A 592 -18.83 -33.52 -11.14
CA GLN A 592 -20.14 -33.85 -11.74
C GLN A 592 -20.08 -35.01 -12.74
N PRO A 593 -21.12 -35.83 -12.87
CA PRO A 593 -22.25 -35.87 -11.91
C PRO A 593 -21.81 -36.53 -10.57
N PRO A 594 -22.51 -36.29 -9.47
CA PRO A 594 -22.10 -36.78 -8.13
C PRO A 594 -21.88 -38.29 -8.09
N ASP A 595 -22.69 -39.07 -8.81
CA ASP A 595 -22.59 -40.55 -8.86
C ASP A 595 -21.27 -41.05 -9.47
N LYS A 596 -20.53 -40.18 -10.16
CA LYS A 596 -19.28 -40.47 -10.84
C LYS A 596 -18.10 -39.67 -10.27
N ALA A 597 -18.35 -38.90 -9.24
CA ALA A 597 -17.36 -38.00 -8.61
C ALA A 597 -16.87 -38.58 -7.28
N TRP A 598 -15.85 -39.43 -7.30
CA TRP A 598 -15.25 -40.04 -6.12
C TRP A 598 -13.72 -39.98 -6.17
N VAL A 599 -13.10 -40.08 -5.00
CA VAL A 599 -11.65 -40.18 -4.88
C VAL A 599 -11.22 -41.59 -5.26
N GLU A 600 -10.63 -41.75 -6.43
CA GLU A 600 -10.12 -43.06 -6.88
C GLU A 600 -8.83 -43.48 -6.16
N GLN A 601 -7.99 -42.50 -5.85
CA GLN A 601 -6.73 -42.68 -5.15
C GLN A 601 -6.54 -41.55 -4.14
N LEU A 602 -6.33 -41.89 -2.88
CA LEU A 602 -6.16 -40.90 -1.79
C LEU A 602 -4.85 -40.11 -1.86
N SER A 603 -3.79 -40.70 -2.45
CA SER A 603 -2.47 -40.05 -2.47
C SER A 603 -1.76 -40.36 -3.77
N SER A 604 -1.06 -39.37 -4.31
CA SER A 604 -0.09 -39.50 -5.38
C SER A 604 1.34 -39.61 -4.81
N GLU A 605 2.32 -39.71 -5.69
CA GLU A 605 3.74 -39.61 -5.33
C GLU A 605 4.24 -38.17 -5.11
N TYR A 606 3.38 -37.15 -5.37
CA TYR A 606 3.77 -35.75 -5.37
C TYR A 606 3.40 -35.09 -4.04
N PRO A 607 4.40 -34.64 -3.25
CA PRO A 607 4.13 -33.89 -2.01
C PRO A 607 3.58 -32.48 -2.29
N THR A 608 2.69 -32.03 -1.40
CA THR A 608 2.18 -30.64 -1.37
C THR A 608 2.76 -29.84 -0.23
N ILE A 609 3.01 -30.46 0.93
CA ILE A 609 3.60 -29.80 2.10
C ILE A 609 4.79 -30.64 2.56
N VAL A 610 5.94 -29.99 2.71
CA VAL A 610 7.20 -30.64 3.08
C VAL A 610 7.88 -29.83 4.18
N GLU A 611 8.38 -30.54 5.20
CA GLU A 611 9.36 -30.04 6.16
C GLU A 611 10.74 -30.51 5.78
N ASN A 612 11.74 -29.64 5.84
CA ASN A 612 13.15 -29.99 5.69
C ASN A 612 14.00 -29.31 6.75
N GLU A 613 14.95 -30.02 7.32
CA GLU A 613 15.92 -29.47 8.27
C GLU A 613 17.27 -29.33 7.57
N VAL A 614 17.84 -28.12 7.61
CA VAL A 614 19.10 -27.80 6.94
C VAL A 614 20.03 -27.06 7.92
N GLY A 615 21.17 -27.68 8.24
CA GLY A 615 22.07 -27.12 9.25
C GLY A 615 21.38 -27.04 10.62
N LYS A 616 21.22 -25.83 11.13
CA LYS A 616 20.48 -25.54 12.39
C LYS A 616 19.09 -25.00 12.14
N GLY A 617 18.71 -24.78 10.90
CA GLY A 617 17.44 -24.15 10.51
C GLY A 617 16.40 -25.13 10.05
N LYS A 618 15.23 -24.61 9.74
CA LYS A 618 14.05 -25.38 9.33
C LYS A 618 13.31 -24.69 8.23
N VAL A 619 12.79 -25.45 7.27
CA VAL A 619 12.02 -24.92 6.14
C VAL A 619 10.70 -25.68 6.05
N ILE A 620 9.62 -24.95 5.83
CA ILE A 620 8.34 -25.50 5.36
C ILE A 620 8.13 -25.01 3.94
N TYR A 621 7.97 -25.93 3.02
CA TYR A 621 7.68 -25.63 1.62
C TYR A 621 6.31 -26.17 1.23
N PHE A 622 5.53 -25.31 0.57
CA PHE A 622 4.24 -25.62 -0.03
C PHE A 622 4.40 -25.68 -1.55
N ALA A 623 4.22 -26.85 -2.15
CA ALA A 623 4.25 -27.01 -3.61
C ALA A 623 2.99 -26.43 -4.29
N ASN A 624 2.00 -26.05 -3.51
CA ASN A 624 0.76 -25.39 -3.91
C ASN A 624 0.74 -23.91 -3.47
N GLN A 625 -0.40 -23.25 -3.69
CA GLN A 625 -0.62 -21.82 -3.41
C GLN A 625 -1.66 -21.61 -2.29
N PRO A 626 -1.38 -22.01 -1.03
CA PRO A 626 -2.34 -21.80 0.06
C PRO A 626 -2.57 -20.30 0.36
N ASP A 627 -1.57 -19.47 0.15
CA ASP A 627 -1.60 -18.01 0.25
C ASP A 627 -2.60 -17.40 -0.75
N VAL A 628 -2.48 -17.72 -2.03
CA VAL A 628 -3.45 -17.33 -3.07
C VAL A 628 -4.87 -17.83 -2.73
N THR A 629 -4.98 -19.05 -2.21
CA THR A 629 -6.26 -19.62 -1.77
C THR A 629 -6.90 -18.79 -0.66
N VAL A 630 -6.12 -18.31 0.30
CA VAL A 630 -6.61 -17.41 1.36
C VAL A 630 -7.15 -16.12 0.76
N HIS A 631 -6.40 -15.47 -0.11
CA HIS A 631 -6.82 -14.19 -0.69
C HIS A 631 -8.07 -14.33 -1.56
N GLN A 632 -8.09 -15.31 -2.47
CA GLN A 632 -9.16 -15.46 -3.45
C GLN A 632 -10.42 -16.14 -2.90
N MET A 633 -10.30 -17.02 -1.92
CA MET A 633 -11.42 -17.83 -1.41
C MET A 633 -11.65 -17.72 0.09
N GLY A 634 -10.66 -17.32 0.86
CA GLY A 634 -10.76 -17.26 2.32
C GLY A 634 -10.98 -18.61 2.99
N HIS A 635 -10.54 -19.73 2.38
CA HIS A 635 -10.83 -21.07 2.90
C HIS A 635 -10.09 -21.37 4.22
N GLY A 636 -10.82 -21.93 5.19
CA GLY A 636 -10.32 -22.19 6.55
C GLY A 636 -9.09 -23.09 6.60
N ASP A 637 -9.04 -24.17 5.80
CA ASP A 637 -7.91 -25.11 5.80
C ASP A 637 -6.60 -24.40 5.45
N ALA A 638 -6.60 -23.56 4.38
CA ALA A 638 -5.43 -22.81 3.95
C ALA A 638 -4.99 -21.79 5.02
N ARG A 639 -5.94 -21.05 5.61
CA ARG A 639 -5.66 -20.11 6.72
C ARG A 639 -5.02 -20.82 7.91
N ASN A 640 -5.62 -21.91 8.36
CA ASN A 640 -5.20 -22.64 9.55
C ASN A 640 -3.81 -23.27 9.37
N VAL A 641 -3.56 -23.90 8.22
CA VAL A 641 -2.25 -24.52 7.95
C VAL A 641 -1.13 -23.50 7.87
N LEU A 642 -1.36 -22.35 7.21
CA LEU A 642 -0.38 -21.26 7.16
C LEU A 642 -0.12 -20.66 8.55
N ALA A 643 -1.15 -20.39 9.35
CA ALA A 643 -0.99 -19.88 10.71
C ALA A 643 -0.22 -20.85 11.60
N ARG A 644 -0.55 -22.15 11.53
CA ARG A 644 0.18 -23.20 12.27
C ARG A 644 1.63 -23.35 11.80
N ALA A 645 1.90 -23.16 10.50
CA ALA A 645 3.26 -23.19 9.99
C ALA A 645 4.11 -22.05 10.57
N VAL A 646 3.55 -20.83 10.66
CA VAL A 646 4.23 -19.71 11.31
C VAL A 646 4.46 -19.97 12.79
N ASN A 647 3.42 -20.39 13.52
CA ASN A 647 3.52 -20.73 14.96
C ASN A 647 4.58 -21.82 15.22
N TYR A 648 4.60 -22.86 14.39
CA TYR A 648 5.55 -23.96 14.49
C TYR A 648 6.99 -23.53 14.23
N LEU A 649 7.21 -22.68 13.22
CA LEU A 649 8.54 -22.22 12.86
C LEU A 649 9.10 -21.20 13.84
N VAL A 650 8.28 -20.26 14.33
CA VAL A 650 8.71 -19.17 15.22
C VAL A 650 8.76 -19.62 16.69
N GLY A 651 7.85 -20.50 17.09
CA GLY A 651 7.58 -20.89 18.48
C GLY A 651 6.54 -19.93 19.12
N GLU A 652 5.51 -20.51 19.68
CA GLU A 652 4.37 -19.74 20.24
C GLU A 652 4.77 -18.76 21.36
N GLU A 653 5.86 -19.06 22.07
CA GLU A 653 6.39 -18.20 23.15
C GLU A 653 6.99 -16.88 22.62
N ASN A 654 7.33 -16.82 21.34
CA ASN A 654 7.90 -15.65 20.68
C ASN A 654 6.84 -14.78 19.97
N LEU A 655 5.60 -15.19 19.97
CA LEU A 655 4.48 -14.51 19.32
C LEU A 655 3.53 -13.89 20.33
N PRO A 656 2.83 -12.81 19.97
CA PRO A 656 1.73 -12.29 20.77
C PRO A 656 0.66 -13.36 21.03
N LYS A 657 0.10 -13.39 22.23
CA LYS A 657 -1.05 -14.22 22.58
C LYS A 657 -2.25 -13.33 22.85
N SER A 658 -3.39 -13.68 22.28
CA SER A 658 -4.61 -12.89 22.40
C SER A 658 -5.86 -13.77 22.41
N ASN A 659 -6.93 -13.27 23.04
CA ASN A 659 -8.28 -13.79 22.91
C ASN A 659 -9.15 -12.91 21.98
N ALA A 660 -8.56 -11.89 21.33
CA ALA A 660 -9.26 -11.03 20.42
C ALA A 660 -9.72 -11.81 19.16
N PRO A 661 -10.90 -11.49 18.59
CA PRO A 661 -11.31 -12.05 17.31
C PRO A 661 -10.42 -11.54 16.16
N SER A 662 -10.38 -12.27 15.05
CA SER A 662 -9.62 -11.91 13.86
C SER A 662 -10.00 -10.56 13.25
N SER A 663 -11.19 -10.04 13.55
CA SER A 663 -11.68 -8.71 13.16
C SER A 663 -11.13 -7.57 14.04
N VAL A 664 -10.29 -7.84 15.02
CA VAL A 664 -9.54 -6.84 15.77
C VAL A 664 -8.10 -6.87 15.29
N HIS A 665 -7.68 -5.85 14.55
CA HIS A 665 -6.32 -5.78 14.02
C HIS A 665 -5.37 -5.16 15.04
N MET A 666 -4.19 -5.72 15.17
CA MET A 666 -3.17 -5.26 16.11
C MET A 666 -2.10 -4.43 15.40
N GLY A 667 -1.85 -3.24 15.92
CA GLY A 667 -0.67 -2.44 15.60
C GLY A 667 0.38 -2.56 16.71
N TRP A 668 1.63 -2.82 16.36
CA TRP A 668 2.74 -2.90 17.28
C TRP A 668 3.96 -2.20 16.66
N THR A 669 4.32 -1.02 17.21
CA THR A 669 5.38 -0.19 16.68
C THR A 669 6.41 0.16 17.73
N ARG A 670 7.64 0.43 17.31
CA ARG A 670 8.74 0.91 18.16
C ARG A 670 9.30 2.22 17.63
N SER A 671 9.80 3.05 18.52
CA SER A 671 10.63 4.19 18.13
C SER A 671 11.93 3.70 17.49
N ARG A 672 12.24 4.23 16.32
CA ARG A 672 13.50 3.95 15.63
C ARG A 672 14.70 4.59 16.34
N GLU A 673 14.48 5.73 16.96
CA GLU A 673 15.55 6.54 17.53
C GLU A 673 15.79 6.30 19.02
N THR A 674 14.75 5.91 19.75
CA THR A 674 14.84 5.68 21.19
C THR A 674 14.43 4.24 21.49
N PRO A 675 15.40 3.34 21.74
CA PRO A 675 15.11 1.97 22.14
C PRO A 675 14.22 1.92 23.40
N GLY A 676 13.40 0.90 23.51
CA GLY A 676 12.50 0.70 24.65
C GLY A 676 11.20 1.50 24.59
N LYS A 677 10.93 2.28 23.55
CA LYS A 677 9.68 3.01 23.36
C LYS A 677 8.81 2.34 22.30
N TYR A 678 7.58 2.03 22.67
CA TYR A 678 6.63 1.30 21.84
C TYR A 678 5.26 1.97 21.83
N VAL A 679 4.50 1.75 20.75
CA VAL A 679 3.05 2.01 20.73
C VAL A 679 2.34 0.71 20.36
N PHE A 680 1.47 0.28 21.22
CA PHE A 680 0.50 -0.78 20.98
C PHE A 680 -0.85 -0.16 20.64
N SER A 681 -1.51 -0.68 19.61
CA SER A 681 -2.82 -0.20 19.20
C SER A 681 -3.71 -1.34 18.69
N LEU A 682 -5.02 -1.14 18.78
CA LEU A 682 -6.02 -2.05 18.24
C LEU A 682 -7.01 -1.28 17.39
N VAL A 683 -7.32 -1.83 16.22
CA VAL A 683 -8.37 -1.34 15.31
C VAL A 683 -9.50 -2.35 15.28
N ASN A 684 -10.71 -1.90 15.55
CA ASN A 684 -11.89 -2.72 15.43
C ASN A 684 -12.46 -2.66 14.02
N THR A 685 -12.47 -3.79 13.33
CA THR A 685 -13.10 -3.93 12.01
C THR A 685 -14.37 -4.79 12.05
N SER A 686 -14.83 -5.13 13.27
CA SER A 686 -16.05 -5.93 13.46
C SER A 686 -17.28 -5.18 12.99
N SER A 687 -17.90 -5.65 11.92
CA SER A 687 -19.03 -4.99 11.27
C SER A 687 -20.05 -6.01 10.76
N GLY A 688 -21.11 -5.54 10.14
CA GLY A 688 -22.05 -6.38 9.42
C GLY A 688 -21.44 -7.15 8.23
N PRO A 689 -22.16 -8.09 7.63
CA PRO A 689 -21.62 -9.06 6.67
C PRO A 689 -21.20 -8.47 5.32
N LYS A 690 -21.50 -7.20 5.07
CA LYS A 690 -21.20 -6.53 3.78
C LYS A 690 -20.69 -5.12 4.00
N ARG A 691 -19.74 -4.73 3.17
CA ARG A 691 -19.33 -3.33 3.01
C ARG A 691 -20.25 -2.60 2.02
N PRO A 692 -20.42 -1.26 2.14
CA PRO A 692 -19.76 -0.39 3.12
C PRO A 692 -20.26 -0.64 4.55
N THR A 693 -19.37 -0.40 5.50
CA THR A 693 -19.63 -0.55 6.94
C THR A 693 -20.71 0.42 7.39
N ARG A 694 -21.74 -0.10 8.03
CA ARG A 694 -22.85 0.72 8.58
C ARG A 694 -22.67 1.03 10.05
N GLU A 695 -22.07 0.11 10.78
CA GLU A 695 -21.84 0.19 12.22
C GLU A 695 -20.63 -0.66 12.61
N LEU A 696 -19.96 -0.31 13.66
CA LEU A 696 -18.98 -1.16 14.32
C LEU A 696 -19.60 -1.85 15.51
N ILE A 697 -19.31 -3.14 15.67
CA ILE A 697 -19.76 -3.94 16.80
C ILE A 697 -18.67 -3.84 17.88
N PRO A 698 -18.94 -3.26 19.06
CA PRO A 698 -17.94 -3.18 20.11
C PRO A 698 -17.46 -4.56 20.56
N VAL A 699 -16.16 -4.71 20.73
CA VAL A 699 -15.53 -5.94 21.24
C VAL A 699 -15.17 -5.73 22.71
N HIS A 700 -15.43 -6.73 23.54
CA HIS A 700 -15.28 -6.63 24.98
C HIS A 700 -14.28 -7.67 25.52
N GLN A 701 -13.66 -7.36 26.66
CA GLN A 701 -12.81 -8.27 27.45
C GLN A 701 -11.65 -8.85 26.63
N ILE A 702 -10.93 -7.97 25.92
CA ILE A 702 -9.79 -8.32 25.08
C ILE A 702 -8.51 -8.32 25.92
N SER A 703 -7.66 -9.31 25.71
CA SER A 703 -6.34 -9.40 26.33
C SER A 703 -5.26 -9.70 25.31
N PHE A 704 -4.16 -8.98 25.40
CA PHE A 704 -2.95 -9.23 24.62
C PHE A 704 -1.75 -9.42 25.55
N ARG A 705 -1.02 -10.50 25.40
CA ARG A 705 0.29 -10.71 26.02
C ARG A 705 1.37 -10.63 24.95
N LEU A 706 2.17 -9.57 25.01
CA LEU A 706 3.19 -9.23 24.00
C LEU A 706 4.59 -9.57 24.50
N PRO A 707 5.45 -10.21 23.69
CA PRO A 707 6.83 -10.46 24.05
C PRO A 707 7.66 -9.18 24.01
N LEU A 708 8.46 -8.96 25.07
CA LEU A 708 9.48 -7.92 25.21
C LEU A 708 10.84 -8.58 25.56
N PRO A 709 11.48 -9.31 24.63
CA PRO A 709 12.63 -10.15 24.92
C PRO A 709 13.78 -9.34 25.54
N GLY A 710 14.24 -9.78 26.75
CA GLY A 710 15.33 -9.12 27.49
C GLY A 710 14.98 -7.75 28.05
N GLN A 711 13.69 -7.40 28.14
CA GLN A 711 13.25 -6.09 28.65
C GLN A 711 12.16 -6.25 29.72
N GLN A 712 11.99 -5.19 30.52
CA GLN A 712 10.87 -5.05 31.43
C GLN A 712 10.15 -3.72 31.22
N LEU A 713 8.84 -3.71 31.43
CA LEU A 713 8.04 -2.49 31.38
C LEU A 713 8.39 -1.55 32.54
N ILE A 714 8.68 -0.27 32.24
CA ILE A 714 8.94 0.78 33.24
C ILE A 714 7.70 1.63 33.45
N SER A 715 7.10 2.09 32.36
CA SER A 715 5.95 2.99 32.39
C SER A 715 5.02 2.78 31.21
N HIS A 716 3.81 3.27 31.32
CA HIS A 716 2.86 3.32 30.21
C HIS A 716 1.99 4.56 30.27
N LYS A 717 1.43 4.94 29.12
CA LYS A 717 0.45 6.01 28.98
C LYS A 717 -0.65 5.54 28.02
N ILE A 718 -1.91 5.62 28.47
CA ILE A 718 -3.05 5.39 27.61
C ILE A 718 -3.22 6.62 26.72
N LEU A 719 -3.15 6.42 25.40
CA LEU A 719 -3.30 7.49 24.41
C LEU A 719 -4.76 7.64 24.00
N ARG A 720 -5.48 6.52 23.86
CA ARG A 720 -6.91 6.48 23.51
C ARG A 720 -7.56 5.22 24.06
N ASN A 721 -8.75 5.36 24.59
CA ASN A 721 -9.58 4.27 25.09
C ASN A 721 -11.08 4.61 25.03
N GLN A 722 -11.91 3.56 25.05
CA GLN A 722 -13.38 3.65 25.13
C GLN A 722 -13.94 2.82 26.28
N GLY A 723 -13.07 2.27 27.10
CA GLY A 723 -13.33 1.51 28.32
C GLY A 723 -12.06 1.46 29.16
N ALA A 724 -12.05 0.77 30.28
CA ALA A 724 -10.84 0.63 31.07
C ALA A 724 -9.77 -0.15 30.34
N ILE A 725 -8.52 0.30 30.48
CA ILE A 725 -7.32 -0.40 29.97
C ILE A 725 -6.41 -0.65 31.18
N LYS A 726 -6.03 -1.91 31.38
CA LYS A 726 -5.06 -2.31 32.38
C LYS A 726 -3.80 -2.83 31.71
N VAL A 727 -2.64 -2.34 32.14
CA VAL A 727 -1.32 -2.75 31.64
C VAL A 727 -0.52 -3.35 32.76
N THR A 728 0.01 -4.54 32.56
CA THR A 728 0.82 -5.28 33.56
C THR A 728 2.12 -5.74 32.92
N GLY A 729 3.26 -5.36 33.52
CA GLY A 729 4.59 -5.80 33.07
C GLY A 729 5.08 -7.02 33.82
N GLU A 730 5.73 -7.94 33.10
CA GLU A 730 6.49 -9.08 33.63
C GLU A 730 7.86 -9.07 32.93
N PRO A 731 8.93 -9.65 33.50
CA PRO A 731 10.20 -9.80 32.80
C PRO A 731 10.00 -10.47 31.43
N GLY A 732 10.34 -9.79 30.35
CA GLY A 732 10.22 -10.29 28.99
C GLY A 732 8.82 -10.21 28.37
N PHE A 733 7.80 -9.69 29.09
CA PHE A 733 6.43 -9.59 28.56
C PHE A 733 5.68 -8.36 29.11
N VAL A 734 4.67 -7.95 28.34
CA VAL A 734 3.64 -7.00 28.80
C VAL A 734 2.25 -7.55 28.46
N THR A 735 1.34 -7.46 29.42
CA THR A 735 -0.07 -7.84 29.23
C THR A 735 -0.93 -6.59 29.25
N ILE A 736 -1.79 -6.45 28.24
CA ILE A 736 -2.72 -5.33 28.07
C ILE A 736 -4.12 -5.89 27.99
N GLU A 737 -4.95 -5.51 28.95
CA GLU A 737 -6.35 -5.92 29.07
C GLU A 737 -7.24 -4.72 28.76
N ILE A 738 -8.18 -4.88 27.84
CA ILE A 738 -9.08 -3.82 27.38
C ILE A 738 -10.53 -4.26 27.63
N GLU A 739 -11.24 -3.48 28.43
CA GLU A 739 -12.63 -3.77 28.77
C GLU A 739 -13.56 -3.66 27.57
N LYS A 740 -13.39 -2.59 26.77
CA LYS A 740 -14.21 -2.30 25.59
C LYS A 740 -13.38 -1.62 24.51
N LEU A 741 -13.54 -2.08 23.28
CA LEU A 741 -13.00 -1.49 22.05
C LEU A 741 -14.16 -1.17 21.11
N GLU A 742 -14.41 0.12 20.85
CA GLU A 742 -15.43 0.57 19.89
C GLU A 742 -14.83 0.67 18.48
N ASP A 743 -13.84 1.55 18.28
CA ASP A 743 -13.15 1.76 17.01
C ASP A 743 -11.63 1.57 17.11
N PHE A 744 -10.98 2.31 18.02
CA PHE A 744 -9.52 2.34 18.16
C PHE A 744 -9.08 2.54 19.59
N ALA A 745 -8.08 1.78 20.01
CA ALA A 745 -7.40 1.95 21.30
C ALA A 745 -5.88 2.04 21.08
N ALA A 746 -5.19 2.84 21.89
CA ALA A 746 -3.75 2.97 21.80
C ALA A 746 -3.09 3.19 23.17
N VAL A 747 -1.95 2.52 23.38
CA VAL A 747 -1.15 2.57 24.60
C VAL A 747 0.32 2.78 24.22
N TYR A 748 0.93 3.80 24.80
CA TYR A 748 2.37 4.01 24.75
C TYR A 748 3.04 3.28 25.91
N LEU A 749 4.16 2.61 25.64
CA LEU A 749 4.90 1.81 26.60
C LEU A 749 6.37 2.23 26.61
N GLU A 750 6.95 2.27 27.79
CA GLU A 750 8.39 2.41 27.99
C GLU A 750 8.96 1.19 28.70
N SER A 751 10.05 0.66 28.19
CA SER A 751 10.76 -0.48 28.76
C SER A 751 12.25 -0.25 28.82
N GLU A 752 12.93 -0.99 29.68
CA GLU A 752 14.39 -1.03 29.76
C GLU A 752 14.92 -2.45 29.63
N TYR A 753 16.18 -2.62 29.25
CA TYR A 753 16.84 -3.91 29.21
C TYR A 753 17.09 -4.43 30.64
N LEU A 754 16.85 -5.73 30.84
CA LEU A 754 17.04 -6.44 32.12
C LEU A 754 18.54 -6.61 32.46
#